data_ed46cdeceb094a220bcbfad9722e7b02
#
_entry.id   ed46cdeceb094a220bcbfad9722e7b02
#
_cell.length_a   1.000
_cell.length_b   1.000
_cell.length_c   1.000
_cell.angle_alpha   90.00
_cell.angle_beta   90.00
_cell.angle_gamma   90.00
#
_symmetry.space_group_name_H-M   'P 1'
#
loop_
_entity.id
_entity.type
_entity.pdbx_description
1 polymer ?
#
loop_
_entity_poly.entity_id
_entity_poly.type
_entity_poly.pdbx_seq_one_letter_code
_entity_poly.pdbx_strand_id
1 'polypeptide(L)'
;MNRIICAFLLFMLVIACKKKDDIVDPTPPPPVVPPPVAPVDPNALSIPVTAAQMGGCFSVSAKKNIHPRLYYSAAEIAAIKLNAQTDPYAKPTYDDIISRADAILGTSLMSYQLDGANLRIPSLHTFGNDQAPYLVLAYQFTKDTRYALRCWQQLERFTTYPDWGANRHFLDAGIAAKAVAMAYDGLYDYLTTAQRTSLYNAVRNFVLNPGMNQITTSTGPFKWYDTDDNWNGICHGGMIMAALATFEMDSAFNSSVIAQCANGMLKYLQSFEPDGASEEGMSYWSYGLQNTILSLESMKRCLGATFGLTNLNGIKKTGMFPYLVSGPVGTASFGDDYLYVGKGNRFLSYMWFAKFYNDANLARTHYDRSMSINAAKTIKMNGWSDLIFYDKALVQQGSGNAVPASGFIRGVDYGYVGENMTDETALYVGIHTGKNNASHGHLDAGSFFIQGLGETWAQGNLGLESPYPSDFFTVTAPAYSAAPTSSAATRGRFYYYRVRTEGKNCLVFNPDARPEQNPDAEATIVKDANDATGGYFVVNMADVYSRDVSAYKRGVKLNRSSKTITVQDEFTPKTVSTIYWIMHSPCTDNAVISADGRTVTMTKNGKTGYLRLLSPANATFSVVNRSTSFVNYLEETAPIFSSIMSGKNGINQWYGKFQIKLTGLAAGVPTTVKVDFSGSSSNTSLPLAALDSWTTAN
;
A
#
# COMPACT_ATOMS: atom_id res chain seq x y z
N MET A 1 19.63 -30.92 56.96
CA MET A 1 20.03 -32.35 56.99
C MET A 1 20.65 -32.68 55.66
N ASN A 2 21.90 -33.17 55.75
CA ASN A 2 22.73 -33.86 54.73
C ASN A 2 23.11 -33.04 53.47
N ARG A 3 24.30 -32.48 53.38
CA ARG A 3 25.71 -32.98 53.33
C ARG A 3 25.96 -34.00 52.20
N ILE A 4 26.94 -33.62 51.31
CA ILE A 4 28.11 -34.43 50.84
C ILE A 4 28.79 -33.60 49.73
N ILE A 5 29.90 -33.03 49.91
CA ILE A 5 31.36 -33.31 49.99
C ILE A 5 32.08 -33.21 48.67
N CYS A 6 33.17 -32.40 48.73
CA CYS A 6 34.22 -32.12 47.75
C CYS A 6 35.07 -33.36 47.37
N ALA A 7 35.70 -33.28 46.21
CA ALA A 7 36.98 -33.93 45.97
C ALA A 7 37.92 -33.02 45.16
N PHE A 8 38.97 -32.53 45.81
CA PHE A 8 40.18 -31.94 45.26
C PHE A 8 41.10 -33.01 44.75
N LEU A 9 41.71 -32.83 43.62
CA LEU A 9 42.89 -33.60 43.16
C LEU A 9 43.99 -32.61 42.77
N LEU A 10 44.99 -32.61 43.64
CA LEU A 10 46.28 -31.90 43.57
C LEU A 10 47.22 -32.72 42.67
N PHE A 11 47.86 -32.11 41.66
CA PHE A 11 49.03 -32.72 41.03
C PHE A 11 50.25 -31.79 41.23
N MET A 12 51.29 -32.41 41.81
CA MET A 12 52.53 -31.73 42.16
C MET A 12 53.40 -31.43 40.93
N LEU A 13 54.02 -30.25 40.98
CA LEU A 13 55.14 -29.85 40.12
C LEU A 13 56.41 -30.59 40.51
N VAL A 14 57.12 -31.09 39.53
CA VAL A 14 58.57 -31.43 39.66
C VAL A 14 59.33 -30.32 38.93
N ILE A 15 60.14 -29.60 39.69
CA ILE A 15 61.06 -28.60 39.19
C ILE A 15 62.36 -29.27 38.77
N ALA A 16 62.75 -29.13 37.51
CA ALA A 16 64.12 -29.42 37.06
C ALA A 16 64.69 -28.14 36.44
N CYS A 17 65.68 -27.58 37.13
CA CYS A 17 66.53 -26.50 36.63
C CYS A 17 67.34 -26.93 35.43
N LYS A 18 67.26 -26.18 34.31
CA LYS A 18 68.31 -26.16 33.28
C LYS A 18 68.65 -24.74 32.90
N LYS A 19 69.91 -24.57 32.59
CA LYS A 19 70.71 -23.35 32.37
C LYS A 19 70.09 -22.37 31.37
N LYS A 20 70.39 -21.11 31.67
CA LYS A 20 70.26 -19.88 30.93
C LYS A 20 71.01 -19.98 29.60
N ASP A 21 70.26 -19.93 28.49
CA ASP A 21 70.78 -19.58 27.15
C ASP A 21 70.03 -18.35 26.66
N ASP A 22 70.70 -17.55 25.88
CA ASP A 22 70.40 -16.19 25.52
C ASP A 22 69.00 -16.03 24.91
N ILE A 23 68.23 -15.10 25.45
CA ILE A 23 66.92 -14.68 24.93
C ILE A 23 67.17 -13.79 23.72
N VAL A 24 66.95 -14.34 22.54
CA VAL A 24 66.70 -13.55 21.30
C VAL A 24 65.26 -13.12 21.35
N ASP A 25 65.05 -11.81 21.39
CA ASP A 25 63.74 -11.18 21.37
C ASP A 25 62.97 -11.58 20.09
N PRO A 26 61.79 -12.20 20.15
CA PRO A 26 61.10 -12.61 18.93
C PRO A 26 60.56 -11.34 18.26
N THR A 27 60.98 -11.11 17.01
CA THR A 27 60.39 -10.12 16.15
C THR A 27 58.85 -10.32 16.12
N PRO A 28 58.03 -9.25 16.32
CA PRO A 28 56.59 -9.34 16.28
C PRO A 28 56.16 -9.91 14.93
N PRO A 29 55.19 -10.82 14.89
CA PRO A 29 54.68 -11.37 13.64
C PRO A 29 54.17 -10.22 12.77
N PRO A 30 54.32 -10.28 11.44
CA PRO A 30 53.81 -9.26 10.55
C PRO A 30 52.29 -9.12 10.74
N PRO A 31 51.74 -7.88 10.63
CA PRO A 31 50.31 -7.67 10.79
C PRO A 31 49.56 -8.60 9.84
N VAL A 32 48.65 -9.42 10.41
CA VAL A 32 47.76 -10.28 9.63
C VAL A 32 46.88 -9.33 8.83
N VAL A 33 47.15 -9.19 7.54
CA VAL A 33 46.25 -8.54 6.59
C VAL A 33 45.00 -9.42 6.52
N PRO A 34 43.81 -8.94 6.92
CA PRO A 34 42.62 -9.75 6.77
C PRO A 34 42.47 -10.13 5.28
N PRO A 35 42.06 -11.35 4.97
CA PRO A 35 41.86 -11.76 3.60
C PRO A 35 40.91 -10.78 2.90
N PRO A 36 41.12 -10.44 1.62
CA PRO A 36 40.23 -9.59 0.87
C PRO A 36 38.82 -10.16 0.98
N VAL A 37 37.88 -9.34 1.45
CA VAL A 37 36.46 -9.70 1.50
C VAL A 37 36.07 -10.10 0.08
N ALA A 38 35.66 -11.35 -0.11
CA ALA A 38 35.17 -11.83 -1.40
C ALA A 38 34.12 -10.86 -1.94
N PRO A 39 34.10 -10.55 -3.24
CA PRO A 39 33.07 -9.70 -3.81
C PRO A 39 31.70 -10.30 -3.44
N VAL A 40 30.91 -9.55 -2.68
CA VAL A 40 29.54 -9.96 -2.36
C VAL A 40 28.81 -10.05 -3.69
N ASP A 41 28.21 -11.22 -3.97
CA ASP A 41 27.29 -11.36 -5.11
C ASP A 41 26.21 -10.28 -4.93
N PRO A 42 26.13 -9.26 -5.82
CA PRO A 42 25.16 -8.19 -5.67
C PRO A 42 23.71 -8.69 -5.76
N ASN A 43 23.52 -9.96 -6.13
CA ASN A 43 22.21 -10.60 -6.28
C ASN A 43 21.85 -11.52 -5.11
N ALA A 44 22.78 -11.85 -4.21
CA ALA A 44 22.45 -12.62 -3.02
C ALA A 44 21.86 -11.74 -1.92
N LEU A 45 20.83 -12.24 -1.21
CA LEU A 45 20.32 -11.56 -0.01
C LEU A 45 21.40 -11.67 1.08
N SER A 46 21.98 -10.53 1.45
CA SER A 46 23.13 -10.44 2.38
C SER A 46 22.72 -9.85 3.73
N ILE A 47 21.44 -9.80 4.04
CA ILE A 47 20.93 -9.30 5.33
C ILE A 47 21.15 -10.41 6.41
N PRO A 48 21.62 -10.06 7.61
CA PRO A 48 21.92 -8.72 8.10
C PRO A 48 23.25 -8.15 7.59
N VAL A 49 23.22 -6.88 7.21
CA VAL A 49 24.42 -6.10 6.87
C VAL A 49 24.98 -5.38 8.08
N THR A 50 26.28 -5.04 8.02
CA THR A 50 26.99 -4.34 9.11
C THR A 50 27.36 -2.92 8.74
N ALA A 51 27.58 -2.07 9.75
CA ALA A 51 28.11 -0.72 9.56
C ALA A 51 29.44 -0.71 8.80
N ALA A 52 30.33 -1.68 9.07
CA ALA A 52 31.61 -1.80 8.39
C ALA A 52 31.43 -2.06 6.88
N GLN A 53 30.48 -2.90 6.49
CA GLN A 53 30.14 -3.12 5.07
C GLN A 53 29.62 -1.83 4.42
N MET A 54 28.71 -1.09 5.07
CA MET A 54 28.18 0.18 4.57
C MET A 54 29.30 1.21 4.36
N GLY A 55 30.15 1.40 5.37
CA GLY A 55 31.30 2.29 5.31
C GLY A 55 32.31 1.87 4.25
N GLY A 56 32.59 0.57 4.14
CA GLY A 56 33.48 0.01 3.12
C GLY A 56 32.96 0.28 1.70
N CYS A 57 31.69 -0.03 1.41
CA CYS A 57 31.08 0.22 0.12
C CYS A 57 31.12 1.71 -0.25
N PHE A 58 30.78 2.60 0.67
CA PHE A 58 30.78 4.02 0.40
C PHE A 58 32.19 4.58 0.20
N SER A 59 33.17 4.07 0.93
CA SER A 59 34.57 4.55 0.85
C SER A 59 35.19 4.39 -0.54
N VAL A 60 34.78 3.36 -1.29
CA VAL A 60 35.22 3.07 -2.66
C VAL A 60 34.23 3.55 -3.72
N SER A 61 33.13 4.17 -3.30
CA SER A 61 32.08 4.65 -4.19
C SER A 61 32.56 5.82 -5.07
N ALA A 62 32.25 5.75 -6.36
CA ALA A 62 32.44 6.85 -7.28
C ALA A 62 31.53 8.07 -6.95
N LYS A 63 30.60 7.92 -6.01
CA LYS A 63 29.70 9.00 -5.55
C LYS A 63 30.20 9.71 -4.28
N LYS A 64 31.29 9.26 -3.71
CA LYS A 64 31.92 9.93 -2.56
C LYS A 64 32.29 11.38 -2.91
N ASN A 65 31.90 12.31 -2.05
CA ASN A 65 32.09 13.78 -2.24
C ASN A 65 31.44 14.35 -3.52
N ILE A 66 30.51 13.66 -4.17
CA ILE A 66 29.81 14.13 -5.36
C ILE A 66 28.31 14.31 -5.01
N HIS A 67 27.76 15.44 -5.41
CA HIS A 67 26.34 15.79 -5.29
C HIS A 67 25.84 16.47 -6.59
N PRO A 68 24.58 16.23 -7.01
CA PRO A 68 23.62 15.29 -6.44
C PRO A 68 24.00 13.83 -6.75
N ARG A 69 23.61 12.90 -5.87
CA ARG A 69 23.97 11.48 -5.97
C ARG A 69 22.84 10.50 -5.63
N LEU A 70 21.80 10.93 -4.89
CA LEU A 70 20.79 10.01 -4.37
C LEU A 70 19.89 9.43 -5.47
N TYR A 71 19.33 10.27 -6.32
CA TYR A 71 18.34 9.87 -7.33
C TYR A 71 18.81 10.12 -8.76
N TYR A 72 19.68 11.08 -8.96
CA TYR A 72 20.24 11.51 -10.24
C TYR A 72 21.62 12.12 -10.04
N SER A 73 22.37 12.22 -11.12
CA SER A 73 23.58 13.04 -11.25
C SER A 73 23.27 14.32 -11.99
N ALA A 74 24.19 15.27 -11.99
CA ALA A 74 24.09 16.51 -12.77
C ALA A 74 23.91 16.25 -14.28
N ALA A 75 24.55 15.21 -14.81
CA ALA A 75 24.40 14.82 -16.22
C ALA A 75 23.02 14.23 -16.52
N GLU A 76 22.50 13.37 -15.62
CA GLU A 76 21.15 12.79 -15.78
C GLU A 76 20.06 13.85 -15.70
N ILE A 77 20.16 14.82 -14.78
CA ILE A 77 19.15 15.89 -14.67
C ILE A 77 19.17 16.81 -15.92
N ALA A 78 20.33 17.04 -16.52
CA ALA A 78 20.45 17.80 -17.77
C ALA A 78 19.78 17.03 -18.94
N ALA A 79 19.97 15.71 -19.01
CA ALA A 79 19.33 14.86 -20.01
C ALA A 79 17.81 14.80 -19.83
N ILE A 80 17.32 14.67 -18.58
CA ILE A 80 15.88 14.69 -18.25
C ILE A 80 15.26 16.02 -18.70
N LYS A 81 15.91 17.16 -18.41
CA LYS A 81 15.46 18.48 -18.85
C LYS A 81 15.34 18.56 -20.38
N LEU A 82 16.39 18.14 -21.10
CA LEU A 82 16.39 18.17 -22.56
C LEU A 82 15.27 17.31 -23.16
N ASN A 83 15.10 16.10 -22.66
CA ASN A 83 14.04 15.18 -23.08
C ASN A 83 12.65 15.74 -22.77
N ALA A 84 12.45 16.31 -21.59
CA ALA A 84 11.16 16.86 -21.16
C ALA A 84 10.71 18.05 -22.03
N GLN A 85 11.61 18.78 -22.66
CA GLN A 85 11.25 19.90 -23.54
C GLN A 85 10.57 19.44 -24.85
N THR A 86 10.87 18.24 -25.32
CA THR A 86 10.44 17.74 -26.63
C THR A 86 9.52 16.52 -26.55
N ASP A 87 9.53 15.79 -25.45
CA ASP A 87 8.71 14.60 -25.27
C ASP A 87 7.30 14.98 -24.77
N PRO A 88 6.23 14.69 -25.54
CA PRO A 88 4.86 15.08 -25.18
C PRO A 88 4.34 14.41 -23.92
N TYR A 89 4.94 13.29 -23.47
CA TYR A 89 4.58 12.62 -22.22
C TYR A 89 5.31 13.23 -21.02
N ALA A 90 6.57 13.62 -21.17
CA ALA A 90 7.38 14.17 -20.09
C ALA A 90 7.14 15.68 -19.85
N LYS A 91 6.89 16.44 -20.94
CA LYS A 91 6.74 17.90 -20.87
C LYS A 91 5.67 18.39 -19.91
N PRO A 92 4.43 17.86 -19.88
CA PRO A 92 3.40 18.32 -18.94
C PRO A 92 3.81 18.17 -17.48
N THR A 93 4.56 17.11 -17.14
CA THR A 93 5.07 16.90 -15.79
C THR A 93 6.22 17.84 -15.44
N TYR A 94 7.11 18.10 -16.39
CA TYR A 94 8.14 19.11 -16.23
C TYR A 94 7.53 20.49 -15.98
N ASP A 95 6.57 20.90 -16.80
CA ASP A 95 5.87 22.19 -16.67
C ASP A 95 5.10 22.29 -15.32
N ASP A 96 4.47 21.18 -14.87
CA ASP A 96 3.79 21.11 -13.56
C ASP A 96 4.78 21.27 -12.39
N ILE A 97 6.00 20.72 -12.50
CA ILE A 97 7.04 20.89 -11.48
C ILE A 97 7.40 22.36 -11.33
N ILE A 98 7.65 23.06 -12.44
CA ILE A 98 7.98 24.49 -12.41
C ILE A 98 6.81 25.31 -11.89
N SER A 99 5.60 25.07 -12.40
CA SER A 99 4.38 25.79 -11.97
C SER A 99 4.08 25.64 -10.47
N ARG A 100 4.25 24.43 -9.93
CA ARG A 100 4.11 24.21 -8.48
C ARG A 100 5.19 24.89 -7.67
N ALA A 101 6.43 24.84 -8.13
CA ALA A 101 7.53 25.53 -7.48
C ALA A 101 7.29 27.04 -7.46
N ASP A 102 6.84 27.65 -8.56
CA ASP A 102 6.44 29.07 -8.62
C ASP A 102 5.30 29.40 -7.64
N ALA A 103 4.27 28.54 -7.58
CA ALA A 103 3.17 28.74 -6.64
C ALA A 103 3.64 28.69 -5.17
N ILE A 104 4.61 27.82 -4.84
CA ILE A 104 5.19 27.70 -3.49
C ILE A 104 5.96 28.98 -3.10
N LEU A 105 6.60 29.67 -4.05
CA LEU A 105 7.29 30.94 -3.77
C LEU A 105 6.36 31.99 -3.16
N GLY A 106 5.10 32.03 -3.56
CA GLY A 106 4.08 32.93 -3.06
C GLY A 106 3.43 32.56 -1.72
N THR A 107 3.75 31.39 -1.15
CA THR A 107 3.15 30.94 0.11
C THR A 107 3.93 31.43 1.33
N SER A 108 3.27 31.52 2.49
CA SER A 108 3.95 31.77 3.76
C SER A 108 4.80 30.58 4.20
N LEU A 109 5.83 30.82 5.01
CA LEU A 109 6.57 29.76 5.67
C LEU A 109 5.67 29.04 6.68
N MET A 110 5.68 27.72 6.64
CA MET A 110 4.94 26.88 7.57
C MET A 110 5.53 26.97 8.98
N SER A 111 4.65 26.98 9.99
CA SER A 111 5.03 27.04 11.40
C SER A 111 4.82 25.69 12.09
N TYR A 112 5.41 25.54 13.26
CA TYR A 112 5.14 24.41 14.15
C TYR A 112 3.70 24.45 14.62
N GLN A 113 2.97 23.40 14.34
CA GLN A 113 1.60 23.20 14.79
C GLN A 113 1.32 21.71 14.83
N LEU A 114 0.72 21.25 15.92
CA LEU A 114 0.24 19.87 16.02
C LEU A 114 -1.15 19.75 15.40
N ASP A 115 -1.49 18.56 14.93
CA ASP A 115 -2.85 18.25 14.50
C ASP A 115 -3.84 18.22 15.67
N GLY A 116 -5.13 18.02 15.37
CA GLY A 116 -6.19 17.99 16.40
C GLY A 116 -6.05 16.86 17.42
N ALA A 117 -5.26 15.84 17.13
CA ALA A 117 -4.93 14.74 18.04
C ALA A 117 -3.64 14.97 18.84
N ASN A 118 -2.92 16.08 18.63
CA ASN A 118 -1.62 16.41 19.19
C ASN A 118 -0.52 15.36 18.88
N LEU A 119 -0.66 14.64 17.78
CA LEU A 119 0.27 13.58 17.37
C LEU A 119 1.19 14.04 16.25
N ARG A 120 0.63 14.63 15.20
CA ARG A 120 1.33 14.92 13.96
C ARG A 120 1.78 16.37 13.86
N ILE A 121 2.80 16.58 13.02
CA ILE A 121 3.26 17.91 12.62
C ILE A 121 3.01 18.04 11.10
N PRO A 122 1.79 18.48 10.68
CA PRO A 122 1.39 18.50 9.27
C PRO A 122 2.34 19.28 8.36
N SER A 123 3.00 20.32 8.88
CA SER A 123 3.97 21.12 8.11
C SER A 123 5.17 20.30 7.62
N LEU A 124 5.69 19.36 8.41
CA LEU A 124 6.79 18.47 7.99
C LEU A 124 6.35 17.53 6.89
N HIS A 125 5.15 16.95 7.03
CA HIS A 125 4.58 16.04 6.04
C HIS A 125 4.30 16.76 4.71
N THR A 126 3.64 17.91 4.76
CA THR A 126 3.31 18.72 3.58
C THR A 126 4.58 19.18 2.85
N PHE A 127 5.57 19.69 3.59
CA PHE A 127 6.80 20.12 2.97
C PHE A 127 7.56 18.97 2.30
N GLY A 128 7.72 17.85 3.00
CA GLY A 128 8.49 16.72 2.51
C GLY A 128 7.88 15.99 1.32
N ASN A 129 6.56 16.04 1.16
CA ASN A 129 5.87 15.39 0.04
C ASN A 129 5.47 16.36 -1.08
N ASP A 130 5.03 17.57 -0.73
CA ASP A 130 4.36 18.46 -1.68
C ASP A 130 5.15 19.73 -2.02
N GLN A 131 6.24 20.04 -1.31
CA GLN A 131 7.02 21.26 -1.60
C GLN A 131 8.50 21.00 -1.89
N ALA A 132 9.22 20.31 -1.02
CA ALA A 132 10.67 20.09 -1.18
C ALA A 132 11.03 19.46 -2.54
N PRO A 133 10.34 18.40 -3.01
CA PRO A 133 10.67 17.80 -4.30
C PRO A 133 10.55 18.78 -5.47
N TYR A 134 9.50 19.60 -5.47
CA TYR A 134 9.25 20.56 -6.55
C TYR A 134 10.27 21.71 -6.53
N LEU A 135 10.57 22.27 -5.36
CA LEU A 135 11.57 23.33 -5.23
C LEU A 135 12.98 22.87 -5.62
N VAL A 136 13.37 21.68 -5.14
CA VAL A 136 14.70 21.12 -5.45
C VAL A 136 14.85 20.82 -6.95
N LEU A 137 13.84 20.20 -7.57
CA LEU A 137 13.88 19.88 -8.99
C LEU A 137 13.79 21.13 -9.87
N ALA A 138 12.95 22.12 -9.51
CA ALA A 138 12.90 23.38 -10.24
C ALA A 138 14.26 24.09 -10.22
N TYR A 139 14.95 24.11 -9.06
CA TYR A 139 16.33 24.60 -8.99
C TYR A 139 17.28 23.78 -9.88
N GLN A 140 17.20 22.46 -9.83
CA GLN A 140 18.06 21.61 -10.65
C GLN A 140 17.84 21.82 -12.16
N PHE A 141 16.59 21.99 -12.59
CA PHE A 141 16.25 22.23 -13.99
C PHE A 141 16.60 23.63 -14.48
N THR A 142 16.42 24.66 -13.64
CA THR A 142 16.52 26.06 -14.06
C THR A 142 17.77 26.79 -13.57
N LYS A 143 18.33 26.32 -12.46
CA LYS A 143 19.35 27.02 -11.65
C LYS A 143 18.87 28.37 -11.09
N ASP A 144 17.54 28.60 -11.07
CA ASP A 144 16.95 29.77 -10.43
C ASP A 144 17.06 29.64 -8.92
N THR A 145 17.86 30.49 -8.31
CA THR A 145 18.16 30.47 -6.88
C THR A 145 16.97 30.80 -5.98
N ARG A 146 15.88 31.37 -6.51
CA ARG A 146 14.65 31.63 -5.74
C ARG A 146 14.07 30.33 -5.16
N TYR A 147 14.11 29.24 -5.94
CA TYR A 147 13.62 27.93 -5.47
C TYR A 147 14.49 27.36 -4.37
N ALA A 148 15.82 27.43 -4.53
CA ALA A 148 16.76 26.97 -3.52
C ALA A 148 16.65 27.80 -2.22
N LEU A 149 16.56 29.14 -2.35
CA LEU A 149 16.34 30.03 -1.22
C LEU A 149 15.05 29.69 -0.45
N ARG A 150 13.94 29.51 -1.18
CA ARG A 150 12.64 29.16 -0.56
C ARG A 150 12.68 27.81 0.17
N CYS A 151 13.33 26.82 -0.42
CA CYS A 151 13.56 25.53 0.20
C CYS A 151 14.39 25.65 1.48
N TRP A 152 15.50 26.37 1.42
CA TRP A 152 16.35 26.64 2.58
C TRP A 152 15.59 27.36 3.71
N GLN A 153 14.88 28.44 3.41
CA GLN A 153 14.12 29.20 4.41
C GLN A 153 13.12 28.33 5.20
N GLN A 154 12.46 27.40 4.51
CA GLN A 154 11.54 26.50 5.19
C GLN A 154 12.29 25.47 6.06
N LEU A 155 13.38 24.91 5.57
CA LEU A 155 14.19 23.98 6.33
C LEU A 155 14.88 24.67 7.51
N GLU A 156 15.40 25.87 7.34
CA GLU A 156 15.96 26.70 8.43
C GLU A 156 14.92 26.90 9.53
N ARG A 157 13.67 27.23 9.14
CA ARG A 157 12.57 27.32 10.13
C ARG A 157 12.32 26.01 10.85
N PHE A 158 12.42 24.87 10.16
CA PHE A 158 12.22 23.56 10.80
C PHE A 158 13.34 23.27 11.83
N THR A 159 14.57 23.77 11.63
CA THR A 159 15.63 23.59 12.63
C THR A 159 15.32 24.31 13.97
N THR A 160 14.38 25.26 13.97
CA THR A 160 13.94 25.96 15.18
C THR A 160 12.71 25.29 15.86
N TYR A 161 12.18 24.22 15.30
CA TYR A 161 11.09 23.47 15.91
C TYR A 161 11.56 22.77 17.20
N PRO A 162 10.70 22.60 18.20
CA PRO A 162 11.09 21.90 19.45
C PRO A 162 11.39 20.42 19.20
N ASP A 163 10.76 19.82 18.19
CA ASP A 163 10.97 18.43 17.75
C ASP A 163 10.38 18.21 16.35
N TRP A 164 10.68 17.02 15.78
CA TRP A 164 10.09 16.58 14.49
C TRP A 164 9.17 15.39 14.66
N GLY A 165 8.59 15.18 15.82
CA GLY A 165 7.58 14.16 16.07
C GLY A 165 8.13 12.76 16.32
N ALA A 166 9.45 12.56 16.39
CA ALA A 166 10.05 11.22 16.50
C ALA A 166 9.55 10.41 17.71
N ASN A 167 9.21 11.06 18.81
CA ASN A 167 8.70 10.40 20.02
C ASN A 167 7.15 10.35 20.08
N ARG A 168 6.46 10.90 19.09
CA ARG A 168 4.98 10.88 19.00
C ARG A 168 4.47 10.15 17.77
N HIS A 169 5.03 10.47 16.59
CA HIS A 169 4.56 9.95 15.31
C HIS A 169 5.72 9.94 14.30
N PHE A 170 6.52 8.87 14.29
CA PHE A 170 7.78 8.83 13.55
C PHE A 170 7.64 9.01 12.02
N LEU A 171 6.45 8.83 11.44
CA LEU A 171 6.21 9.10 10.02
C LEU A 171 6.57 10.54 9.63
N ASP A 172 6.26 11.52 10.48
CA ASP A 172 6.59 12.94 10.20
C ASP A 172 8.12 13.14 10.20
N ALA A 173 8.82 12.49 11.14
CA ALA A 173 10.28 12.48 11.18
C ALA A 173 10.90 11.81 9.94
N GLY A 174 10.36 10.66 9.50
CA GLY A 174 10.81 9.96 8.29
C GLY A 174 10.61 10.77 7.01
N ILE A 175 9.49 11.47 6.89
CA ILE A 175 9.21 12.37 5.76
C ILE A 175 10.12 13.62 5.80
N ALA A 176 10.35 14.19 6.99
CA ALA A 176 11.28 15.31 7.15
C ALA A 176 12.72 14.91 6.81
N ALA A 177 13.14 13.70 7.18
CA ALA A 177 14.45 13.16 6.80
C ALA A 177 14.63 13.06 5.28
N LYS A 178 13.60 12.60 4.55
CA LYS A 178 13.57 12.63 3.08
C LYS A 178 13.74 14.06 2.54
N ALA A 179 12.98 15.02 3.09
CA ALA A 179 13.07 16.41 2.65
C ALA A 179 14.48 16.99 2.83
N VAL A 180 15.10 16.74 3.99
CA VAL A 180 16.49 17.16 4.25
C VAL A 180 17.46 16.46 3.29
N ALA A 181 17.30 15.15 3.07
CA ALA A 181 18.15 14.40 2.14
C ALA A 181 18.09 14.98 0.72
N MET A 182 16.87 15.23 0.21
CA MET A 182 16.68 15.82 -1.12
C MET A 182 17.29 17.21 -1.24
N ALA A 183 17.08 18.05 -0.23
CA ALA A 183 17.61 19.42 -0.24
C ALA A 183 19.13 19.45 -0.05
N TYR A 184 19.66 18.67 0.89
CA TYR A 184 21.11 18.58 1.12
C TYR A 184 21.86 18.13 -0.14
N ASP A 185 21.32 17.10 -0.80
CA ASP A 185 21.93 16.52 -2.00
C ASP A 185 21.69 17.39 -3.25
N GLY A 186 20.44 17.79 -3.48
CA GLY A 186 20.03 18.51 -4.69
C GLY A 186 20.36 20.01 -4.68
N LEU A 187 20.58 20.62 -3.52
CA LEU A 187 20.98 22.03 -3.39
C LEU A 187 22.42 22.18 -2.88
N TYR A 188 23.23 21.13 -2.97
CA TYR A 188 24.57 21.11 -2.37
C TYR A 188 25.48 22.24 -2.85
N ASP A 189 25.40 22.57 -4.14
CA ASP A 189 26.14 23.66 -4.79
C ASP A 189 25.65 25.07 -4.36
N TYR A 190 24.39 25.19 -3.93
CA TYR A 190 23.80 26.44 -3.44
C TYR A 190 24.06 26.65 -1.94
N LEU A 191 23.92 25.58 -1.15
CA LEU A 191 24.03 25.64 0.31
C LEU A 191 25.47 25.89 0.78
N THR A 192 25.67 26.86 1.67
CA THR A 192 26.95 27.08 2.35
C THR A 192 27.28 25.90 3.27
N THR A 193 28.55 25.77 3.64
CA THR A 193 28.98 24.76 4.62
C THR A 193 28.24 24.87 5.95
N ALA A 194 28.00 26.09 6.44
CA ALA A 194 27.24 26.34 7.67
C ALA A 194 25.78 25.84 7.56
N GLN A 195 25.13 26.09 6.42
CA GLN A 195 23.76 25.62 6.15
C GLN A 195 23.70 24.09 6.07
N ARG A 196 24.64 23.46 5.37
CA ARG A 196 24.76 21.99 5.33
C ARG A 196 24.95 21.38 6.71
N THR A 197 25.83 21.99 7.54
CA THR A 197 26.05 21.56 8.92
C THR A 197 24.78 21.71 9.77
N SER A 198 24.04 22.81 9.61
CA SER A 198 22.77 23.03 10.30
C SER A 198 21.74 21.95 9.95
N LEU A 199 21.58 21.61 8.65
CA LEU A 199 20.67 20.54 8.20
C LEU A 199 21.10 19.17 8.76
N TYR A 200 22.39 18.85 8.73
CA TYR A 200 22.88 17.60 9.30
C TYR A 200 22.59 17.52 10.80
N ASN A 201 22.91 18.57 11.56
CA ASN A 201 22.65 18.60 12.99
C ASN A 201 21.17 18.44 13.32
N ALA A 202 20.29 19.10 12.55
CA ALA A 202 18.85 18.99 12.74
C ALA A 202 18.34 17.56 12.46
N VAL A 203 18.67 16.97 11.31
CA VAL A 203 18.21 15.61 10.99
C VAL A 203 18.82 14.57 11.92
N ARG A 204 20.09 14.75 12.32
CA ARG A 204 20.74 13.88 13.31
C ARG A 204 20.02 13.91 14.65
N ASN A 205 19.74 15.10 15.18
CA ASN A 205 19.16 15.26 16.51
C ASN A 205 17.67 14.94 16.57
N PHE A 206 16.92 15.30 15.54
CA PHE A 206 15.45 15.15 15.54
C PHE A 206 14.97 13.84 14.93
N VAL A 207 15.81 13.12 14.15
CA VAL A 207 15.40 11.90 13.46
C VAL A 207 16.37 10.74 13.69
N LEU A 208 17.66 10.90 13.31
CA LEU A 208 18.57 9.75 13.28
C LEU A 208 18.90 9.24 14.69
N ASN A 209 19.26 10.11 15.64
CA ASN A 209 19.52 9.71 17.02
C ASN A 209 18.28 9.11 17.71
N PRO A 210 17.07 9.75 17.66
CA PRO A 210 15.87 9.15 18.22
C PRO A 210 15.52 7.80 17.56
N GLY A 211 15.61 7.70 16.24
CA GLY A 211 15.32 6.47 15.51
C GLY A 211 16.27 5.33 15.89
N MET A 212 17.57 5.59 15.91
CA MET A 212 18.56 4.59 16.33
C MET A 212 18.35 4.17 17.79
N ASN A 213 18.01 5.10 18.68
CA ASN A 213 17.67 4.77 20.05
C ASN A 213 16.44 3.85 20.14
N GLN A 214 15.36 4.16 19.40
CA GLN A 214 14.14 3.36 19.40
C GLN A 214 14.37 1.95 18.85
N ILE A 215 15.16 1.81 17.78
CA ILE A 215 15.55 0.51 17.22
C ILE A 215 16.34 -0.31 18.25
N THR A 216 17.36 0.29 18.87
CA THR A 216 18.28 -0.43 19.77
C THR A 216 17.68 -0.76 21.13
N THR A 217 16.77 0.07 21.64
CA THR A 217 16.10 -0.13 22.93
C THR A 217 14.74 -0.82 22.80
N SER A 218 14.30 -1.09 21.59
CA SER A 218 12.97 -1.65 21.30
C SER A 218 11.83 -0.82 21.92
N THR A 219 11.96 0.52 21.89
CA THR A 219 11.01 1.49 22.45
C THR A 219 10.44 2.39 21.36
N GLY A 220 9.56 3.31 21.73
CA GLY A 220 9.00 4.31 20.84
C GLY A 220 7.58 4.01 20.39
N PRO A 221 6.89 5.04 19.82
CA PRO A 221 5.51 4.92 19.43
C PRO A 221 5.34 3.97 18.24
N PHE A 222 4.29 3.16 18.28
CA PHE A 222 3.86 2.26 17.19
C PHE A 222 4.88 1.19 16.76
N LYS A 223 6.04 1.07 17.41
CA LYS A 223 7.13 0.13 17.04
C LYS A 223 7.45 0.13 15.54
N TRP A 224 7.41 1.29 14.90
CA TRP A 224 7.54 1.48 13.46
C TRP A 224 8.71 0.70 12.82
N TYR A 225 9.75 0.43 13.57
CA TYR A 225 10.96 -0.28 13.12
C TYR A 225 10.77 -1.79 12.99
N ASP A 226 9.69 -2.35 13.56
CA ASP A 226 9.40 -3.79 13.59
C ASP A 226 8.02 -4.13 13.00
N THR A 227 7.39 -3.23 12.25
CA THR A 227 6.15 -3.51 11.53
C THR A 227 6.44 -4.04 10.13
N ASP A 228 5.42 -4.62 9.50
CA ASP A 228 5.41 -5.08 8.11
C ASP A 228 4.54 -4.18 7.23
N ASP A 229 4.17 -3.02 7.71
CA ASP A 229 3.31 -2.03 7.08
C ASP A 229 4.08 -0.79 6.57
N ASN A 230 3.36 0.18 6.05
CA ASN A 230 3.88 1.42 5.47
C ASN A 230 4.81 2.23 6.41
N TRP A 231 4.61 2.14 7.74
CA TRP A 231 5.46 2.83 8.71
C TRP A 231 6.92 2.43 8.59
N ASN A 232 7.18 1.13 8.47
CA ASN A 232 8.52 0.58 8.32
C ASN A 232 9.22 1.18 7.09
N GLY A 233 8.54 1.13 5.92
CA GLY A 233 9.10 1.63 4.67
C GLY A 233 9.38 3.13 4.68
N ILE A 234 8.46 3.95 5.20
CA ILE A 234 8.60 5.40 5.28
C ILE A 234 9.75 5.80 6.23
N CYS A 235 9.77 5.22 7.42
CA CYS A 235 10.71 5.63 8.46
C CYS A 235 12.13 5.18 8.16
N HIS A 236 12.36 3.90 7.87
CA HIS A 236 13.67 3.40 7.48
C HIS A 236 14.18 4.07 6.20
N GLY A 237 13.32 4.20 5.19
CA GLY A 237 13.68 4.84 3.93
C GLY A 237 14.13 6.29 4.11
N GLY A 238 13.42 7.07 4.93
CA GLY A 238 13.80 8.44 5.27
C GLY A 238 15.17 8.53 5.95
N MET A 239 15.42 7.66 6.93
CA MET A 239 16.70 7.60 7.66
C MET A 239 17.86 7.18 6.74
N ILE A 240 17.69 6.18 5.87
CA ILE A 240 18.71 5.75 4.91
C ILE A 240 19.08 6.90 3.97
N MET A 241 18.09 7.59 3.40
CA MET A 241 18.33 8.71 2.49
C MET A 241 19.09 9.85 3.17
N ALA A 242 18.70 10.22 4.41
CA ALA A 242 19.37 11.26 5.16
C ALA A 242 20.82 10.89 5.49
N ALA A 243 21.06 9.64 5.91
CA ALA A 243 22.41 9.15 6.22
C ALA A 243 23.30 9.09 4.97
N LEU A 244 22.75 8.69 3.80
CA LEU A 244 23.49 8.69 2.53
C LEU A 244 23.75 10.10 2.00
N ALA A 245 22.80 11.04 2.15
CA ALA A 245 22.98 12.43 1.73
C ALA A 245 24.11 13.12 2.52
N THR A 246 24.21 12.83 3.81
CA THR A 246 25.11 13.49 4.76
C THR A 246 26.29 12.61 5.18
N PHE A 247 26.64 11.60 4.39
CA PHE A 247 27.54 10.53 4.81
C PHE A 247 28.87 11.02 5.33
N GLU A 248 29.46 12.02 4.68
CA GLU A 248 30.79 12.57 5.00
C GLU A 248 30.81 13.39 6.30
N MET A 249 29.63 13.79 6.83
CA MET A 249 29.57 14.56 8.09
C MET A 249 29.93 13.69 9.33
N ASP A 250 29.54 12.41 9.32
CA ASP A 250 29.93 11.40 10.30
C ASP A 250 29.76 10.00 9.69
N SER A 251 30.79 9.54 9.01
CA SER A 251 30.72 8.29 8.25
C SER A 251 30.47 7.06 9.10
N ALA A 252 31.00 7.03 10.34
CA ALA A 252 30.82 5.88 11.24
C ALA A 252 29.36 5.77 11.73
N PHE A 253 28.78 6.89 12.17
CA PHE A 253 27.39 6.94 12.61
C PHE A 253 26.44 6.66 11.44
N ASN A 254 26.62 7.34 10.29
CA ASN A 254 25.77 7.16 9.12
C ASN A 254 25.82 5.73 8.56
N SER A 255 26.99 5.07 8.62
CA SER A 255 27.11 3.64 8.28
C SER A 255 26.26 2.75 9.21
N SER A 256 26.23 3.06 10.51
CA SER A 256 25.40 2.33 11.47
C SER A 256 23.91 2.55 11.21
N VAL A 257 23.49 3.79 10.91
CA VAL A 257 22.10 4.10 10.55
C VAL A 257 21.67 3.31 9.32
N ILE A 258 22.48 3.34 8.24
CA ILE A 258 22.15 2.64 6.98
C ILE A 258 22.02 1.13 7.24
N ALA A 259 22.96 0.53 7.97
CA ALA A 259 22.94 -0.90 8.27
C ALA A 259 21.69 -1.30 9.07
N GLN A 260 21.39 -0.61 10.16
CA GLN A 260 20.22 -0.91 10.98
C GLN A 260 18.91 -0.74 10.21
N CYS A 261 18.78 0.35 9.45
CA CYS A 261 17.58 0.60 8.68
C CYS A 261 17.42 -0.36 7.50
N ALA A 262 18.49 -0.76 6.81
CA ALA A 262 18.42 -1.77 5.76
C ALA A 262 17.98 -3.13 6.32
N ASN A 263 18.50 -3.52 7.49
CA ASN A 263 18.11 -4.76 8.16
C ASN A 263 16.64 -4.73 8.60
N GLY A 264 16.17 -3.62 9.17
CA GLY A 264 14.77 -3.46 9.61
C GLY A 264 13.76 -3.40 8.45
N MET A 265 14.16 -2.83 7.31
CA MET A 265 13.29 -2.71 6.13
C MET A 265 12.93 -4.07 5.51
N LEU A 266 13.73 -5.12 5.73
CA LEU A 266 13.48 -6.45 5.18
C LEU A 266 12.07 -6.95 5.52
N LYS A 267 11.58 -6.71 6.74
CA LYS A 267 10.25 -7.16 7.18
C LYS A 267 9.12 -6.57 6.32
N TYR A 268 9.19 -5.27 6.04
CA TYR A 268 8.24 -4.62 5.14
C TYR A 268 8.36 -5.12 3.70
N LEU A 269 9.57 -5.32 3.19
CA LEU A 269 9.76 -5.83 1.84
C LEU A 269 9.27 -7.28 1.68
N GLN A 270 9.33 -8.09 2.74
CA GLN A 270 8.79 -9.44 2.76
C GLN A 270 7.26 -9.48 2.78
N SER A 271 6.58 -8.43 3.25
CA SER A 271 5.11 -8.39 3.25
C SER A 271 4.50 -8.38 1.84
N PHE A 272 5.31 -8.07 0.81
CA PHE A 272 4.88 -8.15 -0.59
C PHE A 272 4.94 -9.56 -1.19
N GLU A 273 5.48 -10.54 -0.46
CA GLU A 273 5.53 -11.92 -0.97
C GLU A 273 4.14 -12.57 -1.01
N PRO A 274 3.87 -13.50 -1.95
CA PRO A 274 4.77 -13.94 -3.03
C PRO A 274 4.57 -13.18 -4.35
N ASP A 275 3.49 -12.40 -4.52
CA ASP A 275 3.06 -11.87 -5.82
C ASP A 275 3.08 -10.33 -5.92
N GLY A 276 3.68 -9.67 -4.95
CA GLY A 276 3.86 -8.22 -4.97
C GLY A 276 2.67 -7.42 -4.46
N ALA A 277 1.71 -8.08 -3.82
CA ALA A 277 0.52 -7.44 -3.27
C ALA A 277 0.81 -6.72 -1.95
N SER A 278 -0.04 -5.76 -1.58
CA SER A 278 -0.05 -5.10 -0.28
C SER A 278 -1.40 -5.31 0.41
N GLU A 279 -1.38 -5.91 1.59
CA GLU A 279 -2.58 -6.09 2.42
C GLU A 279 -3.24 -4.76 2.82
N GLU A 280 -2.48 -3.66 2.84
CA GLU A 280 -2.97 -2.33 3.18
C GLU A 280 -3.80 -1.64 2.07
N GLY A 281 -3.91 -2.26 0.89
CA GLY A 281 -4.54 -1.65 -0.29
C GLY A 281 -3.62 -0.68 -1.04
N MET A 282 -4.11 -0.15 -2.17
CA MET A 282 -3.30 0.63 -3.12
C MET A 282 -2.76 1.95 -2.56
N SER A 283 -3.54 2.65 -1.74
CA SER A 283 -3.13 3.95 -1.20
C SER A 283 -1.93 3.82 -0.28
N TYR A 284 -1.97 2.85 0.64
CA TYR A 284 -0.88 2.60 1.58
C TYR A 284 0.30 1.87 0.92
N TRP A 285 0.05 0.99 -0.05
CA TRP A 285 1.08 0.45 -0.92
C TRP A 285 1.96 1.56 -1.52
N SER A 286 1.34 2.54 -2.12
CA SER A 286 2.05 3.66 -2.72
C SER A 286 2.69 4.57 -1.66
N TYR A 287 2.01 4.82 -0.55
CA TYR A 287 2.53 5.65 0.53
C TYR A 287 3.78 5.03 1.16
N GLY A 288 3.74 3.76 1.54
CA GLY A 288 4.88 3.06 2.14
C GLY A 288 6.07 2.94 1.21
N LEU A 289 5.81 2.59 -0.06
CA LEU A 289 6.87 2.40 -1.05
C LEU A 289 7.57 3.69 -1.50
N GLN A 290 6.97 4.88 -1.33
CA GLN A 290 7.59 6.12 -1.82
C GLN A 290 9.00 6.38 -1.26
N ASN A 291 9.19 6.25 0.05
CA ASN A 291 10.51 6.41 0.68
C ASN A 291 11.37 5.16 0.46
N THR A 292 10.74 3.99 0.44
CA THR A 292 11.41 2.71 0.27
C THR A 292 12.15 2.63 -1.05
N ILE A 293 11.48 2.86 -2.20
CA ILE A 293 12.13 2.79 -3.52
C ILE A 293 13.20 3.85 -3.70
N LEU A 294 12.97 5.07 -3.18
CA LEU A 294 13.96 6.14 -3.24
C LEU A 294 15.20 5.79 -2.41
N SER A 295 15.04 5.15 -1.26
CA SER A 295 16.15 4.70 -0.44
C SER A 295 16.92 3.53 -1.09
N LEU A 296 16.22 2.58 -1.71
CA LEU A 296 16.84 1.48 -2.47
C LEU A 296 17.62 2.00 -3.68
N GLU A 297 17.08 2.97 -4.42
CA GLU A 297 17.81 3.67 -5.48
C GLU A 297 19.07 4.36 -4.93
N SER A 298 18.92 5.09 -3.82
CA SER A 298 20.05 5.78 -3.18
C SER A 298 21.14 4.79 -2.72
N MET A 299 20.76 3.65 -2.14
CA MET A 299 21.71 2.59 -1.80
C MET A 299 22.41 2.05 -3.05
N LYS A 300 21.67 1.71 -4.10
CA LYS A 300 22.25 1.22 -5.36
C LYS A 300 23.26 2.21 -5.94
N ARG A 301 22.93 3.49 -5.93
CA ARG A 301 23.78 4.56 -6.48
C ARG A 301 25.01 4.86 -5.62
N CYS A 302 24.81 4.95 -4.30
CA CYS A 302 25.87 5.36 -3.37
C CYS A 302 26.75 4.20 -2.88
N LEU A 303 26.19 2.99 -2.75
CA LEU A 303 26.89 1.81 -2.21
C LEU A 303 27.19 0.76 -3.29
N GLY A 304 26.62 0.89 -4.48
CA GLY A 304 26.74 -0.09 -5.58
C GLY A 304 25.82 -1.30 -5.43
N ALA A 305 25.11 -1.46 -4.31
CA ALA A 305 24.27 -2.62 -4.03
C ALA A 305 23.05 -2.25 -3.16
N THR A 306 22.01 -3.08 -3.23
CA THR A 306 20.88 -3.09 -2.31
C THR A 306 20.91 -4.31 -1.36
N PHE A 307 22.01 -5.04 -1.37
CA PHE A 307 22.25 -6.22 -0.52
C PHE A 307 21.16 -7.29 -0.64
N GLY A 308 20.61 -7.45 -1.85
CA GLY A 308 19.56 -8.41 -2.16
C GLY A 308 18.13 -7.99 -1.79
N LEU A 309 17.92 -6.86 -1.13
CA LEU A 309 16.58 -6.37 -0.76
C LEU A 309 15.66 -6.23 -1.99
N THR A 310 16.19 -5.83 -3.13
CA THR A 310 15.45 -5.74 -4.39
C THR A 310 15.29 -7.07 -5.13
N ASN A 311 15.86 -8.16 -4.62
CA ASN A 311 15.78 -9.46 -5.26
C ASN A 311 14.61 -10.33 -4.75
N LEU A 312 13.92 -9.90 -3.70
CA LEU A 312 12.68 -10.50 -3.22
C LEU A 312 11.64 -10.55 -4.34
N ASN A 313 10.94 -11.68 -4.48
CA ASN A 313 9.98 -11.87 -5.58
C ASN A 313 8.83 -10.87 -5.51
N GLY A 314 8.33 -10.61 -4.30
CA GLY A 314 7.29 -9.62 -4.07
C GLY A 314 7.69 -8.24 -4.59
N ILE A 315 8.91 -7.78 -4.30
CA ILE A 315 9.39 -6.47 -4.75
C ILE A 315 9.60 -6.41 -6.26
N LYS A 316 10.04 -7.49 -6.90
CA LYS A 316 10.14 -7.55 -8.36
C LYS A 316 8.79 -7.44 -9.06
N LYS A 317 7.75 -7.98 -8.44
CA LYS A 317 6.39 -8.04 -9.02
C LYS A 317 5.52 -6.85 -8.63
N THR A 318 5.79 -6.18 -7.51
CA THR A 318 4.89 -5.20 -6.91
C THR A 318 4.59 -4.00 -7.83
N GLY A 319 5.48 -3.69 -8.78
CA GLY A 319 5.22 -2.66 -9.80
C GLY A 319 3.99 -2.94 -10.67
N MET A 320 3.59 -4.22 -10.81
CA MET A 320 2.37 -4.63 -11.54
C MET A 320 1.12 -4.62 -10.66
N PHE A 321 1.24 -4.64 -9.33
CA PHE A 321 0.11 -4.77 -8.40
C PHE A 321 -1.04 -3.80 -8.68
N PRO A 322 -0.83 -2.49 -8.89
CA PRO A 322 -1.92 -1.56 -9.17
C PRO A 322 -2.73 -1.89 -10.43
N TYR A 323 -2.09 -2.47 -11.43
CA TYR A 323 -2.75 -2.84 -12.68
C TYR A 323 -3.51 -4.15 -12.55
N LEU A 324 -3.03 -5.07 -11.71
CA LEU A 324 -3.67 -6.35 -11.45
C LEU A 324 -4.97 -6.19 -10.63
N VAL A 325 -4.99 -5.24 -9.68
CA VAL A 325 -6.21 -4.91 -8.91
C VAL A 325 -7.09 -3.84 -9.59
N SER A 326 -6.75 -3.44 -10.80
CA SER A 326 -7.54 -2.49 -11.59
C SER A 326 -8.24 -3.20 -12.75
N GLY A 327 -9.54 -3.04 -12.84
CA GLY A 327 -10.27 -3.42 -14.03
C GLY A 327 -10.08 -2.40 -15.17
N PRO A 328 -10.77 -2.59 -16.30
CA PRO A 328 -10.63 -1.73 -17.48
C PRO A 328 -11.13 -0.30 -17.26
N VAL A 329 -12.08 -0.09 -16.35
CA VAL A 329 -12.66 1.25 -16.06
C VAL A 329 -11.95 1.97 -14.93
N GLY A 330 -11.38 1.25 -13.95
CA GLY A 330 -10.73 1.84 -12.80
C GLY A 330 -10.35 0.81 -11.74
N THR A 331 -9.83 1.30 -10.63
CA THR A 331 -9.31 0.46 -9.55
C THR A 331 -10.44 -0.19 -8.76
N ALA A 332 -10.32 -1.48 -8.52
CA ALA A 332 -11.04 -2.16 -7.45
C ALA A 332 -10.33 -1.83 -6.14
N SER A 333 -11.03 -1.18 -5.24
CA SER A 333 -10.50 -0.64 -3.99
C SER A 333 -10.97 -1.48 -2.81
N PHE A 334 -10.08 -1.77 -1.85
CA PHE A 334 -10.37 -2.47 -0.61
C PHE A 334 -9.57 -1.83 0.54
N GLY A 335 -9.95 -2.12 1.79
CA GLY A 335 -9.30 -1.49 2.94
C GLY A 335 -9.46 0.04 2.98
N ASP A 336 -8.54 0.72 3.65
CA ASP A 336 -8.49 2.18 3.75
C ASP A 336 -7.95 2.83 2.48
N ASP A 337 -8.54 2.52 1.34
CA ASP A 337 -8.13 3.05 0.06
C ASP A 337 -8.93 4.31 -0.32
N TYR A 338 -8.21 5.29 -0.91
CA TYR A 338 -8.87 6.43 -1.54
C TYR A 338 -9.38 6.01 -2.90
N LEU A 339 -10.69 6.18 -3.15
CA LEU A 339 -11.28 5.93 -4.46
C LEU A 339 -10.82 7.01 -5.46
N TYR A 340 -9.61 6.88 -5.95
CA TYR A 340 -9.09 7.75 -7.01
C TYR A 340 -9.40 7.17 -8.38
N VAL A 341 -10.64 7.29 -8.81
CA VAL A 341 -10.95 7.11 -10.21
C VAL A 341 -10.24 8.24 -10.99
N GLY A 342 -9.20 7.88 -11.73
CA GLY A 342 -8.51 8.80 -12.64
C GLY A 342 -7.53 9.81 -12.03
N LYS A 343 -7.16 9.66 -10.75
CA LYS A 343 -6.07 10.44 -10.15
C LYS A 343 -4.95 9.51 -9.75
N GLY A 344 -3.91 9.43 -10.57
CA GLY A 344 -2.70 8.69 -10.25
C GLY A 344 -2.19 9.02 -8.85
N ASN A 345 -1.64 8.03 -8.18
CA ASN A 345 -1.10 8.19 -6.83
C ASN A 345 0.19 9.02 -6.91
N ARG A 346 0.20 10.20 -6.29
CA ARG A 346 1.25 11.22 -6.45
C ARG A 346 2.58 10.86 -5.80
N PHE A 347 2.62 9.81 -5.01
CA PHE A 347 3.75 9.58 -4.11
C PHE A 347 4.78 8.62 -4.68
N LEU A 348 4.37 7.65 -5.49
CA LEU A 348 5.22 6.57 -5.95
C LEU A 348 5.56 6.69 -7.43
N SER A 349 6.81 6.42 -7.79
CA SER A 349 7.20 6.25 -9.19
C SER A 349 6.99 4.81 -9.65
N TYR A 350 6.05 4.64 -10.55
CA TYR A 350 5.88 3.36 -11.28
C TYR A 350 7.02 3.13 -12.28
N MET A 351 7.54 4.21 -12.88
CA MET A 351 8.68 4.13 -13.81
C MET A 351 9.95 3.67 -13.13
N TRP A 352 10.09 3.85 -11.79
CA TRP A 352 11.24 3.31 -11.09
C TRP A 352 11.29 1.78 -11.18
N PHE A 353 10.18 1.08 -10.97
CA PHE A 353 10.15 -0.40 -11.05
C PHE A 353 10.54 -0.86 -12.45
N ALA A 354 9.95 -0.26 -13.47
CA ALA A 354 10.26 -0.59 -14.86
C ALA A 354 11.75 -0.38 -15.19
N LYS A 355 12.29 0.78 -14.85
CA LYS A 355 13.70 1.12 -15.10
C LYS A 355 14.66 0.27 -14.28
N PHE A 356 14.39 0.09 -12.99
CA PHE A 356 15.27 -0.64 -12.07
C PHE A 356 15.43 -2.11 -12.47
N TYR A 357 14.32 -2.75 -12.89
CA TYR A 357 14.31 -4.15 -13.33
C TYR A 357 14.46 -4.32 -14.85
N ASN A 358 14.62 -3.24 -15.60
CA ASN A 358 14.68 -3.24 -17.07
C ASN A 358 13.46 -3.94 -17.70
N ASP A 359 12.27 -3.67 -17.15
CA ASP A 359 10.99 -4.25 -17.61
C ASP A 359 10.29 -3.31 -18.60
N ALA A 360 10.51 -3.56 -19.90
CA ALA A 360 9.92 -2.79 -20.97
C ALA A 360 8.38 -2.92 -21.03
N ASN A 361 7.84 -4.09 -20.67
CA ASN A 361 6.39 -4.31 -20.68
C ASN A 361 5.70 -3.55 -19.53
N LEU A 362 6.32 -3.51 -18.34
CA LEU A 362 5.83 -2.67 -17.24
C LEU A 362 5.89 -1.18 -17.61
N ALA A 363 7.01 -0.73 -18.20
CA ALA A 363 7.17 0.65 -18.66
C ALA A 363 6.07 1.04 -19.66
N ARG A 364 5.81 0.17 -20.63
CA ARG A 364 4.78 0.37 -21.64
C ARG A 364 3.37 0.31 -21.05
N THR A 365 3.09 -0.64 -20.17
CA THR A 365 1.81 -0.74 -19.47
C THR A 365 1.52 0.53 -18.67
N HIS A 366 2.52 1.03 -17.92
CA HIS A 366 2.38 2.28 -17.19
C HIS A 366 2.10 3.47 -18.11
N TYR A 367 2.86 3.59 -19.18
CA TYR A 367 2.67 4.65 -20.19
C TYR A 367 1.26 4.60 -20.78
N ASP A 368 0.79 3.45 -21.28
CA ASP A 368 -0.51 3.30 -21.93
C ASP A 368 -1.67 3.58 -20.95
N ARG A 369 -1.57 3.12 -19.70
CA ARG A 369 -2.58 3.39 -18.67
C ARG A 369 -2.62 4.86 -18.24
N SER A 370 -1.47 5.52 -18.13
CA SER A 370 -1.42 6.96 -17.88
C SER A 370 -2.05 7.78 -18.99
N MET A 371 -2.03 7.25 -20.20
CA MET A 371 -2.67 7.86 -21.39
C MET A 371 -4.18 7.67 -21.41
N SER A 372 -4.69 6.49 -20.99
CA SER A 372 -6.10 6.12 -21.09
C SER A 372 -6.97 6.68 -19.96
N ILE A 373 -6.45 6.76 -18.74
CA ILE A 373 -7.22 7.15 -17.53
C ILE A 373 -7.55 8.65 -17.52
N ASN A 374 -6.94 9.45 -18.37
CA ASN A 374 -7.15 10.88 -18.35
C ASN A 374 -8.28 11.29 -19.28
N ALA A 375 -9.53 11.31 -18.77
CA ALA A 375 -10.71 11.80 -19.50
C ALA A 375 -10.53 13.21 -20.10
N ALA A 376 -9.59 14.01 -19.59
CA ALA A 376 -9.20 15.31 -20.15
C ALA A 376 -8.16 15.19 -21.28
N LYS A 377 -7.73 13.96 -21.64
CA LYS A 377 -6.67 13.69 -22.64
C LYS A 377 -5.36 14.47 -22.45
N THR A 378 -5.09 14.95 -21.26
CA THR A 378 -3.82 15.53 -20.89
C THR A 378 -2.91 14.43 -20.36
N ILE A 379 -2.00 13.98 -21.19
CA ILE A 379 -0.96 13.02 -20.87
C ILE A 379 -0.16 13.56 -19.69
N LYS A 380 -0.21 12.88 -18.55
CA LYS A 380 0.50 13.32 -17.36
C LYS A 380 1.07 12.13 -16.61
N MET A 381 2.38 12.17 -16.37
CA MET A 381 3.03 11.21 -15.49
C MET A 381 2.48 11.30 -14.06
N ASN A 382 2.70 10.26 -13.28
CA ASN A 382 2.21 10.14 -11.91
C ASN A 382 2.93 11.05 -10.89
N GLY A 383 3.64 12.05 -11.34
CA GLY A 383 4.32 13.04 -10.51
C GLY A 383 5.81 13.18 -10.84
N TRP A 384 6.51 13.96 -10.03
CA TRP A 384 7.90 14.33 -10.25
C TRP A 384 8.86 13.12 -10.30
N SER A 385 8.60 12.10 -9.49
CA SER A 385 9.47 10.92 -9.42
C SER A 385 9.39 10.05 -10.67
N ASP A 386 8.22 9.99 -11.33
CA ASP A 386 8.12 9.32 -12.62
C ASP A 386 8.97 10.01 -13.69
N LEU A 387 9.04 11.35 -13.68
CA LEU A 387 9.89 12.07 -14.63
C LEU A 387 11.39 11.74 -14.47
N ILE A 388 11.85 11.58 -13.21
CA ILE A 388 13.25 11.24 -12.93
C ILE A 388 13.60 9.83 -13.44
N PHE A 389 12.67 8.89 -13.32
CA PHE A 389 12.92 7.51 -13.69
C PHE A 389 12.39 7.14 -15.08
N TYR A 390 11.74 8.05 -15.78
CA TYR A 390 11.23 7.82 -17.12
C TYR A 390 12.35 7.48 -18.11
N ASP A 391 12.16 6.37 -18.82
CA ASP A 391 13.03 5.91 -19.89
C ASP A 391 12.19 5.67 -21.15
N LYS A 392 12.29 6.62 -22.09
CA LYS A 392 11.55 6.57 -23.37
C LYS A 392 11.91 5.36 -24.21
N ALA A 393 13.21 4.99 -24.22
CA ALA A 393 13.66 3.86 -25.01
C ALA A 393 13.11 2.54 -24.45
N LEU A 394 13.05 2.42 -23.13
CA LEU A 394 12.45 1.26 -22.48
C LEU A 394 10.93 1.15 -22.76
N VAL A 395 10.19 2.27 -22.71
CA VAL A 395 8.77 2.30 -23.08
C VAL A 395 8.56 1.85 -24.53
N GLN A 396 9.44 2.27 -25.45
CA GLN A 396 9.33 1.91 -26.86
C GLN A 396 9.64 0.43 -27.17
N GLN A 397 10.40 -0.24 -26.29
CA GLN A 397 10.71 -1.66 -26.42
C GLN A 397 9.55 -2.55 -25.93
N GLY A 398 8.65 -2.02 -25.11
CA GLY A 398 7.52 -2.77 -24.57
C GLY A 398 6.44 -3.06 -25.61
N SER A 399 5.87 -4.27 -25.57
CA SER A 399 4.86 -4.75 -26.51
C SER A 399 3.43 -4.31 -26.19
N GLY A 400 3.21 -3.49 -25.16
CA GLY A 400 1.90 -3.03 -24.70
C GLY A 400 1.43 -3.71 -23.43
N ASN A 401 0.11 -3.65 -23.16
CA ASN A 401 -0.46 -4.07 -21.88
C ASN A 401 -0.14 -5.54 -21.53
N ALA A 402 0.63 -5.70 -20.45
CA ALA A 402 1.03 -7.01 -19.93
C ALA A 402 0.05 -7.57 -18.87
N VAL A 403 -1.09 -6.90 -18.61
CA VAL A 403 -2.06 -7.35 -17.61
C VAL A 403 -2.88 -8.50 -18.19
N PRO A 404 -2.80 -9.71 -17.60
CA PRO A 404 -3.61 -10.85 -18.08
C PRO A 404 -5.09 -10.60 -17.87
N ALA A 405 -5.93 -11.23 -18.69
CA ALA A 405 -7.39 -11.10 -18.58
C ALA A 405 -7.97 -11.71 -17.30
N SER A 406 -7.22 -12.59 -16.65
CA SER A 406 -7.56 -13.12 -15.33
C SER A 406 -6.32 -13.39 -14.51
N GLY A 407 -6.46 -13.35 -13.19
CA GLY A 407 -5.38 -13.63 -12.28
C GLY A 407 -5.84 -13.87 -10.85
N PHE A 408 -4.99 -14.53 -10.09
CA PHE A 408 -5.08 -14.66 -8.65
C PHE A 408 -3.80 -14.09 -8.05
N ILE A 409 -3.93 -13.09 -7.19
CA ILE A 409 -2.83 -12.39 -6.54
C ILE A 409 -2.79 -12.85 -5.08
N ARG A 410 -1.83 -13.71 -4.77
CA ARG A 410 -1.61 -14.23 -3.43
C ARG A 410 -0.96 -13.16 -2.54
N GLY A 411 -1.21 -13.25 -1.25
CA GLY A 411 -0.78 -12.28 -0.26
C GLY A 411 -1.91 -11.36 0.18
N VAL A 412 -2.77 -10.92 -0.77
CA VAL A 412 -4.05 -10.25 -0.48
C VAL A 412 -5.25 -11.08 -0.92
N ASP A 413 -4.97 -12.20 -1.56
CA ASP A 413 -5.95 -13.13 -2.09
C ASP A 413 -7.05 -12.42 -2.92
N TYR A 414 -6.58 -11.68 -3.93
CA TYR A 414 -7.45 -10.98 -4.88
C TYR A 414 -7.55 -11.78 -6.18
N GLY A 415 -8.76 -12.21 -6.52
CA GLY A 415 -9.06 -12.88 -7.78
C GLY A 415 -9.79 -11.96 -8.75
N TYR A 416 -9.46 -12.02 -10.04
CA TYR A 416 -10.18 -11.27 -11.07
C TYR A 416 -10.29 -12.01 -12.40
N VAL A 417 -11.38 -11.73 -13.10
CA VAL A 417 -11.64 -12.21 -14.48
C VAL A 417 -12.18 -11.06 -15.31
N GLY A 418 -11.58 -10.81 -16.47
CA GLY A 418 -12.04 -9.84 -17.45
C GLY A 418 -12.14 -10.45 -18.86
N GLU A 419 -12.81 -9.78 -19.78
CA GLU A 419 -12.79 -10.10 -21.20
C GLU A 419 -11.54 -9.53 -21.87
N ASN A 420 -11.27 -8.24 -21.60
CA ASN A 420 -10.12 -7.50 -22.12
C ASN A 420 -9.78 -6.37 -21.15
N MET A 421 -8.56 -6.35 -20.64
CA MET A 421 -8.12 -5.38 -19.62
C MET A 421 -7.78 -4.00 -20.18
N THR A 422 -7.80 -3.81 -21.49
CA THR A 422 -7.55 -2.52 -22.18
C THR A 422 -8.80 -1.90 -22.80
N ASP A 423 -9.93 -2.59 -22.77
CA ASP A 423 -11.20 -2.14 -23.32
C ASP A 423 -12.18 -1.80 -22.18
N GLU A 424 -12.46 -0.52 -21.97
CA GLU A 424 -13.39 -0.07 -20.93
C GLU A 424 -14.80 -0.63 -21.08
N THR A 425 -15.19 -1.08 -22.28
CA THR A 425 -16.50 -1.70 -22.52
C THR A 425 -16.55 -3.18 -22.14
N ALA A 426 -15.39 -3.82 -21.98
CA ALA A 426 -15.26 -5.22 -21.61
C ALA A 426 -15.71 -5.47 -20.18
N LEU A 427 -16.37 -6.61 -19.95
CA LEU A 427 -16.79 -7.02 -18.60
C LEU A 427 -15.60 -7.46 -17.76
N TYR A 428 -15.67 -7.10 -16.49
CA TYR A 428 -14.69 -7.45 -15.47
C TYR A 428 -15.39 -7.71 -14.13
N VAL A 429 -14.95 -8.76 -13.44
CA VAL A 429 -15.31 -9.03 -12.05
C VAL A 429 -14.06 -9.30 -11.26
N GLY A 430 -13.95 -8.67 -10.07
CA GLY A 430 -12.92 -8.93 -9.09
C GLY A 430 -13.55 -9.31 -7.76
N ILE A 431 -12.82 -10.08 -6.95
CA ILE A 431 -13.18 -10.44 -5.58
C ILE A 431 -11.98 -10.30 -4.67
N HIS A 432 -12.15 -9.56 -3.58
CA HIS A 432 -11.18 -9.44 -2.50
C HIS A 432 -11.48 -10.47 -1.42
N THR A 433 -10.46 -11.13 -0.92
CA THR A 433 -10.55 -12.11 0.16
C THR A 433 -9.42 -11.84 1.17
N GLY A 434 -8.84 -12.87 1.79
CA GLY A 434 -7.71 -12.70 2.70
C GLY A 434 -8.11 -12.30 4.11
N LYS A 435 -7.23 -11.57 4.79
CA LYS A 435 -7.34 -11.28 6.23
C LYS A 435 -8.15 -10.02 6.52
N ASN A 436 -9.10 -10.12 7.44
CA ASN A 436 -9.88 -8.97 7.91
C ASN A 436 -9.08 -8.00 8.80
N ASN A 437 -8.07 -8.48 9.56
CA ASN A 437 -7.28 -7.67 10.50
C ASN A 437 -5.96 -7.16 9.93
N ALA A 438 -5.76 -7.22 8.62
CA ALA A 438 -4.62 -6.58 7.98
C ALA A 438 -4.51 -5.10 8.40
N SER A 439 -3.29 -4.54 8.40
CA SER A 439 -3.13 -3.10 8.61
C SER A 439 -4.01 -2.35 7.61
N HIS A 440 -4.80 -1.39 8.08
CA HIS A 440 -5.83 -0.72 7.28
C HIS A 440 -6.92 -1.61 6.65
N GLY A 441 -7.00 -2.91 7.03
CA GLY A 441 -8.01 -3.84 6.53
C GLY A 441 -9.43 -3.52 7.03
N HIS A 442 -10.42 -4.03 6.30
CA HIS A 442 -11.85 -3.92 6.59
C HIS A 442 -12.47 -5.31 6.79
N LEU A 443 -13.74 -5.37 7.21
CA LEU A 443 -14.54 -6.60 7.21
C LEU A 443 -15.11 -6.81 5.79
N ASP A 444 -14.24 -7.03 4.81
CA ASP A 444 -14.58 -7.04 3.38
C ASP A 444 -14.15 -8.33 2.65
N ALA A 445 -13.83 -9.38 3.38
CA ALA A 445 -13.60 -10.68 2.79
C ALA A 445 -14.81 -11.14 1.98
N GLY A 446 -14.58 -11.51 0.70
CA GLY A 446 -15.61 -11.86 -0.26
C GLY A 446 -16.30 -10.67 -0.94
N SER A 447 -15.87 -9.43 -0.70
CA SER A 447 -16.40 -8.26 -1.42
C SER A 447 -16.01 -8.29 -2.90
N PHE A 448 -16.96 -8.05 -3.78
CA PHE A 448 -16.78 -8.14 -5.22
C PHE A 448 -16.94 -6.78 -5.91
N PHE A 449 -16.38 -6.68 -7.12
CA PHE A 449 -16.39 -5.50 -7.98
C PHE A 449 -16.86 -5.88 -9.37
N ILE A 450 -17.71 -5.06 -10.01
CA ILE A 450 -18.18 -5.28 -11.37
C ILE A 450 -17.95 -4.01 -12.19
N GLN A 451 -17.25 -4.17 -13.31
CA GLN A 451 -17.02 -3.12 -14.30
C GLN A 451 -17.36 -3.62 -15.70
N GLY A 452 -17.53 -2.70 -16.62
CA GLY A 452 -17.79 -2.97 -18.05
C GLY A 452 -18.73 -1.95 -18.63
N LEU A 453 -18.91 -1.99 -19.95
CA LEU A 453 -19.74 -1.03 -20.69
C LEU A 453 -19.27 0.44 -20.49
N GLY A 454 -18.00 0.65 -20.12
CA GLY A 454 -17.44 1.95 -19.81
C GLY A 454 -17.75 2.46 -18.39
N GLU A 455 -18.33 1.65 -17.50
CA GLU A 455 -18.80 2.07 -16.18
C GLU A 455 -18.44 1.09 -15.07
N THR A 456 -18.39 1.60 -13.83
CA THR A 456 -18.41 0.77 -12.62
C THR A 456 -19.85 0.57 -12.16
N TRP A 457 -20.25 -0.70 -12.02
CA TRP A 457 -21.61 -1.12 -11.65
C TRP A 457 -21.71 -1.59 -10.21
N ALA A 458 -20.68 -2.27 -9.69
CA ALA A 458 -20.55 -2.65 -8.29
C ALA A 458 -19.21 -2.18 -7.72
N GLN A 459 -19.27 -1.46 -6.61
CA GLN A 459 -18.11 -0.93 -5.91
C GLN A 459 -18.15 -1.33 -4.44
N GLY A 460 -17.21 -2.17 -4.01
CA GLY A 460 -17.18 -2.75 -2.65
C GLY A 460 -16.51 -1.87 -1.60
N ASN A 461 -16.05 -0.67 -1.94
CA ASN A 461 -15.44 0.26 -1.01
C ASN A 461 -16.03 1.67 -1.17
N LEU A 462 -16.19 2.37 -0.05
CA LEU A 462 -16.79 3.71 0.03
C LEU A 462 -15.74 4.83 0.15
N GLY A 463 -14.46 4.48 0.01
CA GLY A 463 -13.35 5.40 0.12
C GLY A 463 -13.03 5.83 1.55
N LEU A 464 -12.01 6.66 1.67
CA LEU A 464 -11.50 7.18 2.94
C LEU A 464 -11.70 8.69 3.01
N GLU A 465 -12.31 9.18 4.09
CA GLU A 465 -12.30 10.60 4.46
C GLU A 465 -11.16 10.87 5.45
N SER A 466 -10.30 11.82 5.13
CA SER A 466 -9.23 12.27 6.04
C SER A 466 -9.61 13.63 6.66
N PRO A 467 -9.33 13.87 7.95
CA PRO A 467 -8.66 12.97 8.89
C PRO A 467 -9.56 11.83 9.39
N TYR A 468 -8.92 10.76 9.90
CA TYR A 468 -9.63 9.69 10.58
C TYR A 468 -10.39 10.22 11.80
N PRO A 469 -11.56 9.66 12.14
CA PRO A 469 -12.18 9.91 13.45
C PRO A 469 -11.23 9.54 14.60
N SER A 470 -11.29 10.29 15.71
CA SER A 470 -10.34 10.20 16.80
C SER A 470 -10.28 8.82 17.49
N ASP A 471 -11.39 8.07 17.44
CA ASP A 471 -11.52 6.73 18.04
C ASP A 471 -11.29 5.59 17.03
N PHE A 472 -10.95 5.90 15.79
CA PHE A 472 -10.84 4.90 14.71
C PHE A 472 -9.81 3.81 15.00
N PHE A 473 -8.67 4.17 15.61
CA PHE A 473 -7.58 3.24 15.94
C PHE A 473 -7.48 2.91 17.43
N THR A 474 -8.49 3.23 18.25
CA THR A 474 -8.42 3.01 19.70
C THR A 474 -8.54 1.55 20.11
N VAL A 475 -9.15 0.71 19.29
CA VAL A 475 -9.29 -0.74 19.51
C VAL A 475 -8.90 -1.46 18.22
N THR A 476 -7.97 -2.41 18.32
CA THR A 476 -7.46 -3.15 17.16
C THR A 476 -8.48 -4.11 16.59
N ALA A 477 -9.21 -4.86 17.44
CA ALA A 477 -10.32 -5.70 17.01
C ALA A 477 -11.29 -5.91 18.18
N PRO A 478 -12.61 -5.62 18.05
CA PRO A 478 -13.61 -6.06 19.01
C PRO A 478 -13.75 -7.58 18.93
N ALA A 479 -14.05 -8.21 20.05
CA ALA A 479 -14.30 -9.66 20.08
C ALA A 479 -15.49 -9.99 19.15
N TYR A 480 -15.29 -10.93 18.23
CA TYR A 480 -16.30 -11.34 17.25
C TYR A 480 -17.61 -11.83 17.89
N SER A 481 -17.51 -12.49 19.03
CA SER A 481 -18.65 -13.07 19.76
C SER A 481 -19.28 -12.13 20.79
N ALA A 482 -18.63 -11.04 21.18
CA ALA A 482 -19.10 -10.15 22.24
C ALA A 482 -19.92 -8.99 21.67
N ALA A 483 -21.06 -8.69 22.32
CA ALA A 483 -21.77 -7.45 22.04
C ALA A 483 -20.90 -6.25 22.45
N PRO A 484 -20.79 -5.22 21.63
CA PRO A 484 -20.02 -4.04 21.96
C PRO A 484 -20.63 -3.32 23.17
N THR A 485 -19.77 -2.85 24.07
CA THR A 485 -20.19 -1.91 25.08
C THR A 485 -20.38 -0.54 24.44
N SER A 486 -21.30 0.27 24.97
CA SER A 486 -21.65 1.59 24.43
C SER A 486 -20.54 2.65 24.55
N SER A 487 -19.38 2.32 25.13
CA SER A 487 -18.30 3.29 25.33
C SER A 487 -17.45 3.50 24.05
N ALA A 488 -17.10 4.75 23.76
CA ALA A 488 -16.22 5.11 22.64
C ALA A 488 -14.87 4.37 22.69
N ALA A 489 -14.38 4.05 23.88
CA ALA A 489 -13.11 3.36 24.09
C ALA A 489 -13.07 1.90 23.58
N THR A 490 -14.21 1.31 23.30
CA THR A 490 -14.32 -0.10 22.84
C THR A 490 -14.76 -0.24 21.39
N ARG A 491 -15.04 0.87 20.70
CA ARG A 491 -15.65 0.86 19.37
C ARG A 491 -14.65 0.53 18.25
N GLY A 492 -13.52 1.22 18.20
CA GLY A 492 -12.54 1.01 17.15
C GLY A 492 -13.09 1.13 15.71
N ARG A 493 -12.24 0.83 14.73
CA ARG A 493 -12.58 1.02 13.31
C ARG A 493 -13.75 0.15 12.81
N PHE A 494 -13.95 -1.04 13.36
CA PHE A 494 -14.96 -1.98 12.88
C PHE A 494 -16.41 -1.59 13.22
N TYR A 495 -16.62 -0.41 13.79
CA TYR A 495 -17.96 0.20 13.98
C TYR A 495 -18.34 1.21 12.91
N TYR A 496 -17.36 1.66 12.09
CA TYR A 496 -17.65 2.59 11.01
C TYR A 496 -18.24 1.86 9.81
N TYR A 497 -19.34 2.38 9.25
CA TYR A 497 -20.07 1.75 8.16
C TYR A 497 -19.17 1.31 7.01
N ARG A 498 -18.23 2.17 6.58
CA ARG A 498 -17.31 1.86 5.50
C ARG A 498 -16.36 0.69 5.80
N VAL A 499 -16.16 0.36 7.07
CA VAL A 499 -15.26 -0.73 7.51
C VAL A 499 -16.03 -2.00 7.84
N ARG A 500 -17.30 -1.88 8.26
CA ARG A 500 -18.22 -3.00 8.53
C ARG A 500 -18.60 -3.72 7.23
N THR A 501 -18.99 -4.98 7.37
CA THR A 501 -19.46 -5.80 6.25
C THR A 501 -20.73 -5.25 5.59
N GLU A 502 -21.60 -4.59 6.33
CA GLU A 502 -22.80 -3.96 5.74
C GLU A 502 -22.49 -2.76 4.82
N GLY A 503 -21.27 -2.20 4.91
CA GLY A 503 -20.71 -1.23 3.96
C GLY A 503 -19.97 -1.86 2.78
N LYS A 504 -20.12 -3.17 2.55
CA LYS A 504 -19.41 -3.95 1.53
C LYS A 504 -20.36 -4.74 0.65
N ASN A 505 -19.83 -5.29 -0.45
CA ASN A 505 -20.59 -6.18 -1.35
C ASN A 505 -20.54 -7.62 -0.81
N CYS A 506 -21.14 -7.84 0.35
CA CYS A 506 -21.07 -9.09 1.09
C CYS A 506 -22.44 -9.55 1.58
N LEU A 507 -22.51 -10.75 2.19
CA LEU A 507 -23.66 -11.15 3.02
C LEU A 507 -23.50 -10.58 4.43
N VAL A 508 -24.62 -10.19 5.04
CA VAL A 508 -24.72 -9.87 6.45
C VAL A 508 -25.72 -10.84 7.07
N PHE A 509 -25.28 -11.57 8.09
CA PHE A 509 -26.09 -12.52 8.83
C PHE A 509 -26.53 -11.90 10.18
N ASN A 510 -27.81 -12.00 10.49
CA ASN A 510 -28.38 -11.61 11.79
C ASN A 510 -27.84 -10.23 12.26
N PRO A 511 -28.13 -9.14 11.51
CA PRO A 511 -27.54 -7.82 11.73
C PRO A 511 -27.70 -7.34 13.17
N ASP A 512 -26.59 -7.00 13.81
CA ASP A 512 -26.56 -6.39 15.15
C ASP A 512 -25.32 -5.49 15.31
N ALA A 513 -25.00 -5.09 16.54
CA ALA A 513 -23.86 -4.22 16.78
C ALA A 513 -22.50 -4.91 16.71
N ARG A 514 -22.44 -6.24 16.69
CA ARG A 514 -21.19 -7.01 16.61
C ARG A 514 -20.57 -6.89 15.21
N PRO A 515 -19.27 -7.12 15.06
CA PRO A 515 -18.67 -7.32 13.74
C PRO A 515 -19.39 -8.45 13.00
N GLU A 516 -19.76 -8.24 11.75
CA GLU A 516 -20.49 -9.23 10.96
C GLU A 516 -19.57 -10.37 10.50
N GLN A 517 -18.34 -10.04 10.16
CA GLN A 517 -17.27 -11.01 9.91
C GLN A 517 -16.33 -11.08 11.11
N ASN A 518 -15.71 -12.25 11.30
CA ASN A 518 -14.67 -12.42 12.31
C ASN A 518 -13.43 -11.57 11.94
N PRO A 519 -13.05 -10.58 12.76
CA PRO A 519 -11.89 -9.76 12.48
C PRO A 519 -10.56 -10.54 12.41
N ASP A 520 -10.45 -11.67 13.16
CA ASP A 520 -9.23 -12.47 13.26
C ASP A 520 -9.17 -13.63 12.25
N ALA A 521 -10.14 -13.70 11.33
CA ALA A 521 -10.20 -14.75 10.32
C ALA A 521 -9.80 -14.23 8.93
N GLU A 522 -9.53 -15.19 8.06
CA GLU A 522 -9.28 -14.96 6.63
C GLU A 522 -10.22 -15.83 5.77
N ALA A 523 -10.50 -15.36 4.57
CA ALA A 523 -11.18 -16.13 3.54
C ALA A 523 -10.19 -16.52 2.46
N THR A 524 -10.30 -17.74 1.92
CA THR A 524 -9.34 -18.29 0.97
C THR A 524 -10.01 -18.72 -0.33
N ILE A 525 -9.36 -18.45 -1.47
CA ILE A 525 -9.77 -19.00 -2.76
C ILE A 525 -9.43 -20.49 -2.79
N VAL A 526 -10.46 -21.33 -2.92
CA VAL A 526 -10.35 -22.80 -2.87
C VAL A 526 -10.48 -23.46 -4.23
N LYS A 527 -10.97 -22.72 -5.23
CA LYS A 527 -11.11 -23.22 -6.60
C LYS A 527 -11.10 -22.05 -7.57
N ASP A 528 -10.36 -22.19 -8.66
CA ASP A 528 -10.35 -21.25 -9.76
C ASP A 528 -10.12 -21.96 -11.09
N ALA A 529 -10.57 -21.35 -12.16
CA ALA A 529 -10.20 -21.72 -13.53
C ALA A 529 -10.43 -20.56 -14.49
N ASN A 530 -9.70 -20.55 -15.60
CA ASN A 530 -9.87 -19.58 -16.67
C ASN A 530 -9.46 -20.17 -18.02
N ASP A 531 -10.32 -19.97 -19.03
CA ASP A 531 -10.06 -20.31 -20.42
C ASP A 531 -10.77 -19.33 -21.38
N ALA A 532 -10.84 -19.67 -22.66
CA ALA A 532 -11.50 -18.82 -23.67
C ALA A 532 -13.00 -18.63 -23.42
N THR A 533 -13.68 -19.58 -22.76
CA THR A 533 -15.13 -19.54 -22.50
C THR A 533 -15.48 -18.68 -21.27
N GLY A 534 -14.56 -18.55 -20.32
CA GLY A 534 -14.80 -17.79 -19.10
C GLY A 534 -13.73 -18.01 -18.04
N GLY A 535 -14.03 -17.53 -16.84
CA GLY A 535 -13.21 -17.77 -15.66
C GLY A 535 -14.03 -17.55 -14.38
N TYR A 536 -13.57 -18.17 -13.29
CA TYR A 536 -14.24 -18.06 -12.00
C TYR A 536 -13.27 -18.24 -10.83
N PHE A 537 -13.71 -17.77 -9.66
CA PHE A 537 -13.12 -18.03 -8.35
C PHE A 537 -14.20 -18.50 -7.38
N VAL A 538 -13.89 -19.50 -6.56
CA VAL A 538 -14.70 -19.95 -5.44
C VAL A 538 -13.91 -19.75 -4.16
N VAL A 539 -14.52 -19.05 -3.21
CA VAL A 539 -13.93 -18.65 -1.94
C VAL A 539 -14.57 -19.41 -0.80
N ASN A 540 -13.80 -19.99 0.10
CA ASN A 540 -14.29 -20.50 1.37
C ASN A 540 -14.44 -19.33 2.35
N MET A 541 -15.67 -19.12 2.81
CA MET A 541 -16.07 -18.02 3.70
C MET A 541 -16.43 -18.50 5.10
N ALA A 542 -16.33 -19.79 5.40
CA ALA A 542 -16.87 -20.37 6.63
C ALA A 542 -16.23 -19.80 7.90
N ASP A 543 -14.91 -19.59 7.89
CA ASP A 543 -14.18 -19.11 9.07
C ASP A 543 -14.50 -17.64 9.38
N VAL A 544 -14.64 -16.79 8.36
CA VAL A 544 -14.99 -15.37 8.56
C VAL A 544 -16.43 -15.19 9.02
N TYR A 545 -17.31 -16.18 8.82
CA TYR A 545 -18.70 -16.19 9.31
C TYR A 545 -18.97 -17.32 10.32
N SER A 546 -17.93 -17.79 11.01
CA SER A 546 -17.98 -18.97 11.88
C SER A 546 -19.03 -18.92 12.99
N ARG A 547 -19.49 -17.73 13.39
CA ARG A 547 -20.61 -17.55 14.36
C ARG A 547 -21.96 -17.99 13.76
N ASP A 548 -22.20 -17.65 12.49
CA ASP A 548 -23.53 -17.68 11.90
C ASP A 548 -23.77 -18.88 10.98
N VAL A 549 -22.71 -19.47 10.39
CA VAL A 549 -22.82 -20.56 9.42
C VAL A 549 -21.97 -21.77 9.78
N SER A 550 -22.42 -22.97 9.38
CA SER A 550 -21.62 -24.19 9.41
C SER A 550 -20.87 -24.46 8.13
N ALA A 551 -21.30 -23.86 7.01
CA ALA A 551 -20.64 -23.87 5.73
C ALA A 551 -20.99 -22.58 4.97
N TYR A 552 -20.03 -22.02 4.23
CA TYR A 552 -20.28 -20.91 3.33
C TYR A 552 -19.20 -20.86 2.25
N LYS A 553 -19.63 -20.87 0.99
CA LYS A 553 -18.79 -20.59 -0.17
C LYS A 553 -19.40 -19.46 -1.01
N ARG A 554 -18.58 -18.57 -1.53
CA ARG A 554 -18.96 -17.56 -2.51
C ARG A 554 -18.23 -17.81 -3.82
N GLY A 555 -18.95 -17.78 -4.93
CA GLY A 555 -18.38 -17.84 -6.27
C GLY A 555 -18.59 -16.54 -7.01
N VAL A 556 -17.57 -16.09 -7.76
CA VAL A 556 -17.69 -15.07 -8.82
C VAL A 556 -17.22 -15.66 -10.13
N LYS A 557 -17.92 -15.36 -11.21
CA LYS A 557 -17.68 -15.93 -12.53
C LYS A 557 -17.97 -14.92 -13.62
N LEU A 558 -17.15 -14.91 -14.66
CA LEU A 558 -17.44 -14.28 -15.94
C LEU A 558 -17.54 -15.36 -17.02
N ASN A 559 -18.71 -15.49 -17.65
CA ASN A 559 -18.86 -16.25 -18.87
C ASN A 559 -18.73 -15.30 -20.07
N ARG A 560 -17.68 -15.49 -20.87
CA ARG A 560 -17.37 -14.63 -22.01
C ARG A 560 -18.31 -14.82 -23.17
N SER A 561 -18.86 -16.05 -23.37
CA SER A 561 -19.77 -16.36 -24.45
C SER A 561 -21.14 -15.70 -24.27
N SER A 562 -21.71 -15.77 -23.07
CA SER A 562 -22.99 -15.13 -22.72
C SER A 562 -22.86 -13.68 -22.28
N LYS A 563 -21.62 -13.18 -22.09
CA LYS A 563 -21.32 -11.86 -21.51
C LYS A 563 -22.07 -11.62 -20.21
N THR A 564 -21.95 -12.58 -19.29
CA THR A 564 -22.65 -12.58 -18.01
C THR A 564 -21.67 -12.76 -16.86
N ILE A 565 -21.79 -11.93 -15.83
CA ILE A 565 -21.11 -12.08 -14.55
C ILE A 565 -22.09 -12.68 -13.55
N THR A 566 -21.69 -13.73 -12.86
CA THR A 566 -22.43 -14.39 -11.78
C THR A 566 -21.75 -14.16 -10.44
N VAL A 567 -22.55 -13.79 -9.42
CA VAL A 567 -22.17 -13.87 -8.00
C VAL A 567 -23.12 -14.86 -7.35
N GLN A 568 -22.56 -15.95 -6.78
CA GLN A 568 -23.33 -17.01 -6.16
C GLN A 568 -22.80 -17.30 -4.75
N ASP A 569 -23.73 -17.36 -3.79
CA ASP A 569 -23.48 -17.69 -2.38
C ASP A 569 -24.18 -18.98 -2.03
N GLU A 570 -23.45 -19.94 -1.45
CA GLU A 570 -23.96 -21.20 -0.93
C GLU A 570 -23.58 -21.30 0.56
N PHE A 571 -24.58 -21.32 1.44
CA PHE A 571 -24.34 -21.32 2.87
C PHE A 571 -25.35 -22.15 3.64
N THR A 572 -24.99 -22.58 4.85
CA THR A 572 -25.86 -23.32 5.79
C THR A 572 -25.88 -22.58 7.12
N PRO A 573 -26.99 -21.94 7.51
CA PRO A 573 -27.10 -21.22 8.77
C PRO A 573 -27.04 -22.20 9.98
N LYS A 574 -26.38 -21.79 11.08
CA LYS A 574 -26.36 -22.54 12.35
C LYS A 574 -27.63 -22.35 13.16
N THR A 575 -28.29 -21.22 13.03
CA THR A 575 -29.50 -20.83 13.71
C THR A 575 -30.53 -20.31 12.72
N VAL A 576 -31.79 -20.17 13.11
CA VAL A 576 -32.78 -19.45 12.30
C VAL A 576 -32.24 -18.03 12.03
N SER A 577 -32.13 -17.69 10.77
CA SER A 577 -31.39 -16.50 10.37
C SER A 577 -32.16 -15.54 9.47
N THR A 578 -31.88 -14.28 9.64
CA THR A 578 -32.13 -13.21 8.65
C THR A 578 -30.81 -12.87 7.96
N ILE A 579 -30.80 -12.77 6.64
CA ILE A 579 -29.63 -12.36 5.87
C ILE A 579 -29.95 -11.19 4.95
N TYR A 580 -28.93 -10.41 4.66
CA TYR A 580 -28.91 -9.42 3.59
C TYR A 580 -27.79 -9.74 2.60
N TRP A 581 -28.13 -9.89 1.32
CA TRP A 581 -27.19 -9.79 0.22
C TRP A 581 -27.11 -8.33 -0.18
N ILE A 582 -25.90 -7.77 -0.27
CA ILE A 582 -25.70 -6.33 -0.50
C ILE A 582 -24.78 -6.11 -1.69
N MET A 583 -25.11 -5.13 -2.54
CA MET A 583 -24.27 -4.61 -3.60
C MET A 583 -24.33 -3.07 -3.62
N HIS A 584 -23.25 -2.40 -3.26
CA HIS A 584 -23.14 -0.95 -3.39
C HIS A 584 -22.89 -0.56 -4.84
N SER A 585 -23.57 0.48 -5.29
CA SER A 585 -23.52 0.91 -6.66
C SER A 585 -23.65 2.44 -6.80
N PRO A 586 -22.90 3.06 -7.71
CA PRO A 586 -23.12 4.46 -8.09
C PRO A 586 -24.38 4.66 -8.96
N CYS A 587 -25.13 3.58 -9.27
CA CYS A 587 -26.22 3.56 -10.24
C CYS A 587 -27.61 3.42 -9.59
N THR A 588 -27.75 3.61 -8.28
CA THR A 588 -29.01 3.38 -7.55
C THR A 588 -30.07 4.45 -7.85
N ASP A 589 -29.68 5.69 -8.08
CA ASP A 589 -30.61 6.85 -8.22
C ASP A 589 -31.55 6.71 -9.42
N ASN A 590 -31.14 6.02 -10.48
CA ASN A 590 -31.90 5.81 -11.71
C ASN A 590 -32.23 4.32 -11.95
N ALA A 591 -32.25 3.52 -10.90
CA ALA A 591 -32.52 2.11 -10.99
C ALA A 591 -34.05 1.83 -11.02
N VAL A 592 -34.47 0.89 -11.87
CA VAL A 592 -35.84 0.43 -11.96
C VAL A 592 -35.91 -1.06 -11.63
N ILE A 593 -36.72 -1.42 -10.65
CA ILE A 593 -36.98 -2.81 -10.29
C ILE A 593 -38.21 -3.30 -11.05
N SER A 594 -38.12 -4.49 -11.66
CA SER A 594 -39.26 -5.14 -12.39
C SER A 594 -40.42 -5.44 -11.45
N ALA A 595 -41.61 -5.62 -12.01
CA ALA A 595 -42.82 -5.87 -11.21
C ALA A 595 -42.76 -7.16 -10.37
N ASP A 596 -41.98 -8.15 -10.79
CA ASP A 596 -41.74 -9.38 -10.04
C ASP A 596 -40.63 -9.21 -8.98
N GLY A 597 -39.99 -8.04 -8.90
CA GLY A 597 -38.91 -7.73 -7.97
C GLY A 597 -37.58 -8.43 -8.27
N ARG A 598 -37.44 -9.13 -9.40
CA ARG A 598 -36.30 -10.01 -9.65
C ARG A 598 -35.27 -9.47 -10.63
N THR A 599 -35.58 -8.37 -11.32
CA THR A 599 -34.64 -7.71 -12.23
C THR A 599 -34.49 -6.23 -11.85
N VAL A 600 -33.26 -5.77 -11.77
CA VAL A 600 -32.94 -4.35 -11.64
C VAL A 600 -32.34 -3.86 -12.95
N THR A 601 -32.92 -2.83 -13.51
CA THR A 601 -32.36 -2.09 -14.66
C THR A 601 -31.63 -0.86 -14.10
N MET A 602 -30.35 -0.75 -14.35
CA MET A 602 -29.48 0.35 -13.93
C MET A 602 -29.06 1.16 -15.15
N THR A 603 -29.09 2.49 -15.05
CA THR A 603 -28.66 3.38 -16.14
C THR A 603 -27.64 4.38 -15.63
N LYS A 604 -26.52 4.53 -16.34
CA LYS A 604 -25.47 5.50 -16.05
C LYS A 604 -24.81 5.96 -17.35
N ASN A 605 -24.66 7.27 -17.52
CA ASN A 605 -24.01 7.88 -18.69
C ASN A 605 -24.48 7.28 -20.06
N GLY A 606 -25.79 7.01 -20.17
CA GLY A 606 -26.39 6.42 -21.40
C GLY A 606 -26.11 4.93 -21.58
N LYS A 607 -25.49 4.27 -20.62
CA LYS A 607 -25.28 2.82 -20.61
C LYS A 607 -26.29 2.14 -19.71
N THR A 608 -26.64 0.89 -20.01
CA THR A 608 -27.63 0.11 -19.25
C THR A 608 -27.02 -1.22 -18.84
N GLY A 609 -27.15 -1.54 -17.55
CA GLY A 609 -26.80 -2.82 -16.96
C GLY A 609 -28.00 -3.45 -16.27
N TYR A 610 -28.04 -4.78 -16.21
CA TYR A 610 -29.14 -5.55 -15.62
C TYR A 610 -28.61 -6.48 -14.53
N LEU A 611 -29.20 -6.40 -13.32
CA LEU A 611 -29.05 -7.42 -12.29
C LEU A 611 -30.26 -8.35 -12.33
N ARG A 612 -30.05 -9.66 -12.24
CA ARG A 612 -31.10 -10.67 -12.21
C ARG A 612 -30.92 -11.61 -11.03
N LEU A 613 -31.92 -11.70 -10.17
CA LEU A 613 -31.96 -12.64 -9.06
C LEU A 613 -32.51 -13.97 -9.58
N LEU A 614 -31.69 -15.02 -9.53
CA LEU A 614 -32.05 -16.35 -10.03
C LEU A 614 -32.44 -17.30 -8.90
N SER A 615 -31.84 -17.15 -7.73
CA SER A 615 -32.12 -17.96 -6.52
C SER A 615 -32.02 -17.08 -5.28
N PRO A 616 -32.86 -17.31 -4.26
CA PRO A 616 -34.03 -18.18 -4.26
C PRO A 616 -35.23 -17.56 -4.99
N ALA A 617 -36.23 -18.41 -5.33
CA ALA A 617 -37.36 -17.99 -6.16
C ALA A 617 -38.31 -16.99 -5.48
N ASN A 618 -38.39 -17.02 -4.15
CA ASN A 618 -39.28 -16.20 -3.33
C ASN A 618 -38.65 -14.88 -2.84
N ALA A 619 -37.45 -14.53 -3.32
CA ALA A 619 -36.77 -13.32 -2.93
C ALA A 619 -36.90 -12.21 -3.99
N THR A 620 -36.78 -10.97 -3.55
CA THR A 620 -36.84 -9.78 -4.42
C THR A 620 -35.74 -8.79 -4.05
N PHE A 621 -35.35 -7.96 -5.01
CA PHE A 621 -34.51 -6.80 -4.78
C PHE A 621 -35.28 -5.67 -4.09
N SER A 622 -34.59 -4.93 -3.26
CA SER A 622 -34.93 -3.57 -2.86
C SER A 622 -33.75 -2.64 -3.13
N VAL A 623 -34.02 -1.36 -3.27
CA VAL A 623 -33.00 -0.31 -3.50
C VAL A 623 -33.00 0.70 -2.35
N VAL A 624 -31.82 1.01 -1.88
CA VAL A 624 -31.58 2.14 -0.96
C VAL A 624 -30.75 3.16 -1.73
N ASN A 625 -31.35 4.29 -2.05
CA ASN A 625 -30.67 5.34 -2.81
C ASN A 625 -29.55 5.97 -2.00
N ARG A 626 -28.56 6.51 -2.70
CA ARG A 626 -27.45 7.19 -2.04
C ARG A 626 -27.96 8.40 -1.22
N SER A 627 -27.30 8.63 -0.11
CA SER A 627 -27.46 9.83 0.69
C SER A 627 -26.11 10.53 0.85
N THR A 628 -26.09 11.84 0.83
CA THR A 628 -24.91 12.66 1.12
C THR A 628 -24.89 13.19 2.56
N SER A 629 -25.95 12.90 3.32
CA SER A 629 -26.14 13.45 4.66
C SER A 629 -26.09 12.41 5.78
N PHE A 630 -26.31 11.13 5.49
CA PHE A 630 -26.29 10.08 6.49
C PHE A 630 -25.91 8.73 5.87
N VAL A 631 -25.49 7.80 6.72
CA VAL A 631 -25.12 6.43 6.34
C VAL A 631 -26.37 5.56 6.28
N ASN A 632 -26.49 4.74 5.24
CA ASN A 632 -27.63 3.83 5.03
C ASN A 632 -27.38 2.49 5.74
N TYR A 633 -27.37 2.46 7.07
CA TYR A 633 -27.35 1.22 7.85
C TYR A 633 -28.56 0.34 7.55
N LEU A 634 -28.46 -0.97 7.85
CA LEU A 634 -29.59 -1.88 7.80
C LEU A 634 -30.63 -1.49 8.87
N GLU A 635 -31.90 -1.88 8.69
CA GLU A 635 -32.98 -1.49 9.61
C GLU A 635 -32.74 -1.92 11.06
N GLU A 636 -32.08 -3.07 11.26
CA GLU A 636 -31.73 -3.60 12.57
C GLU A 636 -30.58 -2.87 13.23
N THR A 637 -29.63 -2.37 12.46
CA THR A 637 -28.42 -1.68 12.95
C THR A 637 -28.56 -0.18 13.00
N ALA A 638 -29.42 0.42 12.18
CA ALA A 638 -29.61 1.86 12.12
C ALA A 638 -29.96 2.49 13.48
N PRO A 639 -30.86 1.93 14.33
CA PRO A 639 -31.16 2.48 15.66
C PRO A 639 -29.94 2.48 16.59
N ILE A 640 -29.05 1.50 16.42
CA ILE A 640 -27.84 1.34 17.25
C ILE A 640 -26.82 2.40 16.85
N PHE A 641 -26.48 2.44 15.55
CA PHE A 641 -25.38 3.28 15.09
C PHE A 641 -25.75 4.75 14.87
N SER A 642 -26.99 5.08 14.54
CA SER A 642 -27.43 6.47 14.44
C SER A 642 -27.32 7.25 15.76
N SER A 643 -27.46 6.56 16.90
CA SER A 643 -27.30 7.16 18.22
C SER A 643 -25.83 7.26 18.68
N ILE A 644 -24.95 6.43 18.13
CA ILE A 644 -23.54 6.30 18.54
C ILE A 644 -22.61 7.09 17.61
N MET A 645 -22.94 7.16 16.34
CA MET A 645 -22.09 7.67 15.27
C MET A 645 -22.66 8.95 14.67
N SER A 646 -22.96 9.95 15.53
CA SER A 646 -23.31 11.28 15.05
C SER A 646 -22.06 11.94 14.46
N GLY A 647 -21.98 12.05 13.15
CA GLY A 647 -20.90 12.76 12.47
C GLY A 647 -20.34 12.04 11.26
N LYS A 648 -19.15 12.40 10.85
CA LYS A 648 -18.46 11.86 9.69
C LYS A 648 -18.06 10.40 9.92
N ASN A 649 -18.50 9.51 9.04
CA ASN A 649 -18.18 8.08 9.08
C ASN A 649 -16.90 7.73 8.33
N GLY A 650 -16.08 8.72 8.00
CA GLY A 650 -14.87 8.53 7.21
C GLY A 650 -15.15 8.16 5.74
N ILE A 651 -16.34 8.45 5.22
CA ILE A 651 -16.79 8.15 3.87
C ILE A 651 -16.58 9.36 3.00
N ASN A 652 -15.87 9.22 1.89
CA ASN A 652 -15.69 10.27 0.89
C ASN A 652 -16.51 10.05 -0.38
N GLN A 653 -17.10 8.86 -0.55
CA GLN A 653 -18.03 8.58 -1.64
C GLN A 653 -19.26 7.85 -1.13
N TRP A 654 -20.41 8.46 -1.38
CA TRP A 654 -21.70 7.96 -0.96
C TRP A 654 -22.34 7.21 -2.12
N TYR A 655 -22.45 5.88 -1.98
CA TYR A 655 -23.18 5.02 -2.91
C TYR A 655 -24.49 4.56 -2.27
N GLY A 656 -25.51 4.40 -3.09
CA GLY A 656 -26.67 3.59 -2.72
C GLY A 656 -26.33 2.10 -2.78
N LYS A 657 -27.27 1.27 -2.39
CA LYS A 657 -27.13 -0.19 -2.44
C LYS A 657 -28.37 -0.87 -2.95
N PHE A 658 -28.16 -1.96 -3.68
CA PHE A 658 -29.18 -2.98 -3.92
C PHE A 658 -29.04 -4.03 -2.83
N GLN A 659 -30.18 -4.51 -2.33
CA GLN A 659 -30.19 -5.55 -1.31
C GLN A 659 -31.29 -6.57 -1.52
N ILE A 660 -31.07 -7.80 -1.06
CA ILE A 660 -32.02 -8.89 -0.97
C ILE A 660 -32.09 -9.29 0.49
N LYS A 661 -33.28 -9.19 1.11
CA LYS A 661 -33.52 -9.63 2.48
C LYS A 661 -34.19 -10.99 2.48
N LEU A 662 -33.63 -11.95 3.18
CA LEU A 662 -34.23 -13.26 3.44
C LEU A 662 -34.39 -13.42 4.94
N THR A 663 -35.59 -13.80 5.39
CA THR A 663 -35.93 -13.97 6.80
C THR A 663 -36.41 -15.39 7.10
N GLY A 664 -36.20 -15.85 8.33
CA GLY A 664 -36.69 -17.16 8.77
C GLY A 664 -36.01 -18.35 8.10
N LEU A 665 -34.76 -18.16 7.62
CA LEU A 665 -33.97 -19.27 7.09
C LEU A 665 -33.72 -20.31 8.17
N ALA A 666 -34.14 -21.54 7.91
CA ALA A 666 -34.06 -22.61 8.91
C ALA A 666 -32.61 -23.03 9.19
N ALA A 667 -32.32 -23.32 10.46
CA ALA A 667 -31.02 -23.83 10.87
C ALA A 667 -30.70 -25.17 10.17
N GLY A 668 -29.48 -25.36 9.73
CA GLY A 668 -29.00 -26.57 9.06
C GLY A 668 -29.50 -26.77 7.62
N VAL A 669 -30.28 -25.85 7.06
CA VAL A 669 -30.82 -25.97 5.69
C VAL A 669 -29.93 -25.20 4.72
N PRO A 670 -29.29 -25.88 3.74
CA PRO A 670 -28.51 -25.22 2.71
C PRO A 670 -29.34 -24.21 1.91
N THR A 671 -28.80 -23.03 1.71
CA THR A 671 -29.43 -21.94 0.98
C THR A 671 -28.50 -21.43 -0.11
N THR A 672 -29.02 -21.11 -1.27
CA THR A 672 -28.26 -20.52 -2.38
C THR A 672 -28.88 -19.18 -2.79
N VAL A 673 -28.04 -18.13 -2.85
CA VAL A 673 -28.35 -16.84 -3.49
C VAL A 673 -27.53 -16.74 -4.76
N LYS A 674 -28.17 -16.53 -5.91
CA LYS A 674 -27.49 -16.32 -7.20
C LYS A 674 -28.00 -15.06 -7.87
N VAL A 675 -27.08 -14.17 -8.19
CA VAL A 675 -27.33 -12.91 -8.90
C VAL A 675 -26.42 -12.85 -10.12
N ASP A 676 -27.02 -12.56 -11.28
CA ASP A 676 -26.29 -12.35 -12.53
C ASP A 676 -26.32 -10.87 -12.92
N PHE A 677 -25.21 -10.38 -13.51
CA PHE A 677 -25.09 -9.08 -14.16
C PHE A 677 -24.78 -9.23 -15.64
N SER A 678 -25.45 -8.46 -16.49
CA SER A 678 -25.14 -8.37 -17.91
C SER A 678 -25.52 -7.00 -18.50
N GLY A 679 -24.95 -6.65 -19.66
CA GLY A 679 -25.35 -5.49 -20.46
C GLY A 679 -26.56 -5.76 -21.39
N SER A 680 -27.07 -6.99 -21.43
CA SER A 680 -28.19 -7.39 -22.30
C SER A 680 -29.52 -7.37 -21.58
N SER A 681 -30.55 -6.81 -22.22
CA SER A 681 -31.94 -6.91 -21.75
C SER A 681 -32.49 -8.36 -21.83
N SER A 682 -31.95 -9.16 -22.75
CA SER A 682 -32.26 -10.58 -22.82
C SER A 682 -31.67 -11.33 -21.65
N ASN A 683 -32.38 -12.36 -21.18
CA ASN A 683 -31.85 -13.23 -20.13
C ASN A 683 -30.74 -14.13 -20.70
N THR A 684 -29.48 -13.84 -20.32
CA THR A 684 -28.29 -14.62 -20.70
C THR A 684 -27.77 -15.44 -19.54
N SER A 685 -28.56 -15.58 -18.48
CA SER A 685 -28.18 -16.27 -17.25
C SER A 685 -27.96 -17.76 -17.49
N LEU A 686 -26.91 -18.28 -16.84
CA LEU A 686 -26.62 -19.70 -16.84
C LEU A 686 -27.50 -20.41 -15.79
N PRO A 687 -27.79 -21.71 -15.98
CA PRO A 687 -28.51 -22.52 -15.01
C PRO A 687 -27.84 -22.48 -13.62
N LEU A 688 -28.62 -22.71 -12.57
CA LEU A 688 -28.07 -22.87 -11.22
C LEU A 688 -27.25 -24.17 -11.18
N ALA A 689 -25.99 -24.05 -10.79
CA ALA A 689 -25.07 -25.16 -10.58
C ALA A 689 -24.35 -24.96 -9.23
N ALA A 690 -24.12 -26.03 -8.49
CA ALA A 690 -23.37 -25.95 -7.23
C ALA A 690 -21.93 -25.46 -7.49
N LEU A 691 -21.38 -24.61 -6.60
CA LEU A 691 -20.05 -24.03 -6.73
C LEU A 691 -18.96 -25.09 -6.92
N ASP A 692 -19.09 -26.24 -6.25
CA ASP A 692 -18.14 -27.34 -6.38
C ASP A 692 -18.14 -27.98 -7.79
N SER A 693 -19.25 -27.85 -8.53
CA SER A 693 -19.39 -28.35 -9.90
C SER A 693 -19.03 -27.31 -10.96
N TRP A 694 -18.71 -26.08 -10.60
CA TRP A 694 -18.41 -25.03 -11.57
C TRP A 694 -17.27 -25.41 -12.48
N THR A 695 -17.44 -25.12 -13.76
CA THR A 695 -16.44 -25.11 -14.83
C THR A 695 -16.43 -23.74 -15.47
N THR A 696 -15.53 -23.46 -16.38
CA THR A 696 -15.51 -22.19 -17.11
C THR A 696 -16.76 -22.01 -18.01
N ALA A 697 -17.34 -23.11 -18.47
CA ALA A 697 -18.49 -23.11 -19.37
C ALA A 697 -19.87 -23.00 -18.67
N ASN A 698 -20.04 -23.60 -17.46
CA ASN A 698 -21.33 -23.66 -16.76
C ASN A 698 -21.37 -22.88 -15.45
#